data_61571197e2a7a71c21ec306aa2e22a3b
#
_entry.id   61571197e2a7a71c21ec306aa2e22a3b
#
_cell.length_a   1.000
_cell.length_b   1.000
_cell.length_c   1.000
_cell.angle_alpha   90.00
_cell.angle_beta   90.00
_cell.angle_gamma   90.00
#
_symmetry.space_group_name_H-M   'P 1'
#
loop_
_entity.id
_entity.type
_entity.pdbx_description
1 polymer ?
#
loop_
_entity_poly.entity_id
_entity_poly.type
_entity_poly.pdbx_seq_one_letter_code
_entity_poly.pdbx_strand_id
1 'polypeptide(L)'
;MKTLRRFDPALTRCVRTAIRVAPVFAALAVACAHAADDIPLQPFSIDHAGHKDSPADVSFLLGKDPAGQGGFIAVQNGHLTKPDGSRFRIWGVDITGWTQGSSNLPPKDQAEFWAAEMARSGINCVRFHFLDLPTRSAEDDARMAERRKQAEAAGEQFKGRPAGLVDRNRNDTQALDPEALDRLDYFVFQLKRHGVYSNLNLNVGLRYKAGDDVPDSGVINLSKGFTYISTRMIELQKKYARELLTHHNPYTNTDYAHEPAVATVEIVNENSIFEFWMRNWLRGELTPDGPHYQLDFTPFYAKQLDTMYNDWLAKNRTPAQVAHLRELAGVKPGEPVPRIRRGDFSITPKERFYAEADFLAEVEKNFFVGMRDYLKKDLGVQSLVIGNADHTYWIPNLPMMRANSLLDYIDGHVYWQHPAIWGKRNTPMVDDPLHSTIVKLSRSPFLDRPFTVSEVNHPNPNEYAAEMIPILASYAAFQDWDGIYFYTFEPKVGAEWQHYVADEFDITLDPVKMTQMSVGALIFCRADVQPAKEIVARTYSAEQVNESARLPESERPYFTPGFPLSTALRHGSRIRSLTGPPTAKFAPDPAPPYVTDTGEIAWHVDPVKHGLVTIDTPRAQALVGFVRDNSQMTTRHLAAEVKNDFAVITLSSLSAEPIQRANRLLLTACSRWQNTGSQWNDRHTLWDKWGHGPTLIEPVTGWLVLRELDGAVAVLLTPLDGASQPIGQPIGGRRLEDGWEIPLGNPATTHYLIQVVR
;
A
#
# COMPACT_ATOMS: atom_id res chain seq x y z
N MET A 1 8.25 -20.77 49.57
CA MET A 1 9.41 -20.88 50.48
C MET A 1 10.65 -20.47 49.70
N LYS A 2 11.22 -19.31 50.09
CA LYS A 2 12.60 -18.90 50.23
C LYS A 2 13.59 -19.40 49.13
N THR A 3 14.35 -18.57 48.46
CA THR A 3 15.35 -17.61 49.00
C THR A 3 15.80 -16.60 47.96
N LEU A 4 15.78 -15.34 48.36
CA LEU A 4 16.50 -14.21 47.79
C LEU A 4 18.04 -14.40 47.91
N ARG A 5 18.79 -13.96 46.89
CA ARG A 5 20.21 -13.58 47.09
C ARG A 5 20.39 -12.10 46.69
N ARG A 6 20.82 -11.35 47.71
CA ARG A 6 21.29 -9.97 47.65
C ARG A 6 22.62 -9.90 46.93
N PHE A 7 22.89 -8.81 46.20
CA PHE A 7 24.21 -8.31 45.91
C PHE A 7 24.43 -6.97 46.59
N ASP A 8 25.60 -6.84 47.15
CA ASP A 8 26.11 -5.85 48.10
C ASP A 8 26.69 -4.63 47.33
N PRO A 9 26.60 -3.40 47.88
CA PRO A 9 27.14 -2.20 47.27
C PRO A 9 28.41 -1.76 47.98
N ALA A 10 29.54 -1.64 47.27
CA ALA A 10 30.64 -0.85 47.76
C ALA A 10 31.56 -0.44 46.60
N LEU A 11 31.62 0.85 46.28
CA LEU A 11 32.87 1.62 46.22
C LEU A 11 32.56 3.09 45.90
N THR A 12 32.48 3.83 47.03
CA THR A 12 32.56 5.30 47.04
C THR A 12 33.98 5.70 47.35
N ARG A 13 34.57 6.65 46.58
CA ARG A 13 35.38 7.77 47.10
C ARG A 13 36.15 8.45 45.98
N CYS A 14 35.86 9.69 45.90
CA CYS A 14 36.60 10.96 46.06
C CYS A 14 37.23 11.48 44.78
N VAL A 15 36.76 12.66 44.33
CA VAL A 15 37.57 13.92 44.39
C VAL A 15 36.61 15.11 44.36
N ARG A 16 36.65 15.91 45.39
CA ARG A 16 36.14 17.31 45.44
C ARG A 16 37.20 18.25 44.87
N THR A 17 36.85 19.20 44.04
CA THR A 17 37.44 20.58 44.15
C THR A 17 36.67 21.59 43.29
N ALA A 18 36.32 22.66 43.95
CA ALA A 18 36.14 24.06 43.53
C ALA A 18 34.93 24.48 42.73
N ILE A 19 34.07 25.11 43.45
CA ILE A 19 33.00 26.06 43.10
C ILE A 19 33.60 27.34 42.53
N ARG A 20 33.10 27.82 41.35
CA ARG A 20 33.03 29.26 41.06
C ARG A 20 31.62 29.59 40.53
N VAL A 21 30.97 30.44 41.24
CA VAL A 21 29.65 31.02 41.02
C VAL A 21 29.72 32.02 39.86
N ALA A 22 28.88 31.90 38.87
CA ALA A 22 28.50 32.95 37.93
C ALA A 22 26.97 33.02 37.81
N PRO A 23 26.35 34.19 37.77
CA PRO A 23 24.91 34.33 37.86
C PRO A 23 24.22 33.91 36.56
N VAL A 24 23.26 33.01 36.71
CA VAL A 24 22.35 32.62 35.64
C VAL A 24 21.28 33.69 35.50
N PHE A 25 21.30 34.43 34.38
CA PHE A 25 20.15 35.19 33.93
C PHE A 25 19.11 34.17 33.43
N ALA A 26 18.09 33.93 34.20
CA ALA A 26 16.90 33.23 33.76
C ALA A 26 16.11 34.17 32.84
N ALA A 27 16.28 34.00 31.55
CA ALA A 27 15.33 34.52 30.57
C ALA A 27 14.10 33.64 30.64
N LEU A 28 13.03 34.13 31.28
CA LEU A 28 11.69 33.58 31.09
C LEU A 28 11.30 33.82 29.61
N ALA A 29 11.51 32.83 28.79
CA ALA A 29 10.76 32.72 27.54
C ALA A 29 9.33 32.35 27.92
N VAL A 30 8.45 33.32 27.96
CA VAL A 30 7.00 33.07 27.93
C VAL A 30 6.73 32.52 26.53
N ALA A 31 6.71 31.20 26.42
CA ALA A 31 6.08 30.57 25.29
C ALA A 31 4.60 30.91 25.40
N CYS A 32 4.12 31.85 24.60
CA CYS A 32 2.72 31.97 24.28
C CYS A 32 2.36 30.70 23.52
N ALA A 33 1.98 29.64 24.24
CA ALA A 33 1.17 28.61 23.68
C ALA A 33 -0.13 29.30 23.24
N HIS A 34 -0.27 29.60 21.97
CA HIS A 34 -1.58 29.84 21.41
C HIS A 34 -2.32 28.53 21.63
N ALA A 35 -3.28 28.52 22.57
CA ALA A 35 -4.28 27.48 22.62
C ALA A 35 -4.91 27.46 21.21
N ALA A 36 -4.69 26.39 20.47
CA ALA A 36 -5.42 26.15 19.25
C ALA A 36 -6.91 26.24 19.64
N ASP A 37 -7.68 27.09 18.98
CA ASP A 37 -9.13 27.07 19.10
C ASP A 37 -9.56 25.64 18.72
N ASP A 38 -10.04 24.85 19.69
CA ASP A 38 -10.52 23.49 19.44
C ASP A 38 -11.67 23.58 18.42
N ILE A 39 -11.41 23.23 17.18
CA ILE A 39 -12.44 23.18 16.14
C ILE A 39 -13.34 21.97 16.44
N PRO A 40 -14.62 22.19 16.74
CA PRO A 40 -15.47 21.08 17.14
C PRO A 40 -15.70 20.11 15.99
N LEU A 41 -15.57 18.82 16.29
CA LEU A 41 -15.91 17.74 15.35
C LEU A 41 -17.38 17.83 14.95
N GLN A 42 -17.65 17.63 13.66
CA GLN A 42 -18.98 17.70 13.06
C GLN A 42 -19.33 16.38 12.36
N PRO A 43 -20.60 15.92 12.44
CA PRO A 43 -21.05 14.76 11.71
C PRO A 43 -20.84 14.90 10.19
N PHE A 44 -20.19 13.92 9.60
CA PHE A 44 -20.02 13.77 8.16
C PHE A 44 -19.76 12.32 7.82
N SER A 45 -20.58 11.71 6.98
CA SER A 45 -20.43 10.30 6.57
C SER A 45 -20.51 10.19 5.07
N ILE A 46 -19.68 9.34 4.49
CA ILE A 46 -19.77 8.99 3.07
C ILE A 46 -21.09 8.23 2.82
N ASP A 47 -21.81 8.65 1.80
CA ASP A 47 -23.08 8.03 1.37
C ASP A 47 -23.02 7.66 -0.11
N HIS A 48 -22.58 6.44 -0.40
CA HIS A 48 -22.51 5.93 -1.76
C HIS A 48 -23.89 5.82 -2.43
N ALA A 49 -24.96 5.59 -1.68
CA ALA A 49 -26.31 5.44 -2.25
C ALA A 49 -26.86 6.76 -2.81
N GLY A 50 -26.42 7.89 -2.28
CA GLY A 50 -26.82 9.22 -2.70
C GLY A 50 -26.05 9.79 -3.91
N HIS A 51 -25.03 9.12 -4.41
CA HIS A 51 -24.12 9.59 -5.45
C HIS A 51 -24.74 9.67 -6.87
N LYS A 52 -25.90 10.29 -7.05
CA LYS A 52 -26.48 10.48 -8.38
C LYS A 52 -26.05 11.83 -8.95
N ASP A 53 -25.53 11.83 -10.18
CA ASP A 53 -25.12 13.07 -10.89
C ASP A 53 -24.15 13.95 -10.07
N SER A 54 -23.24 13.33 -9.37
CA SER A 54 -22.29 13.99 -8.46
C SER A 54 -21.33 14.91 -9.23
N PRO A 55 -21.10 16.16 -8.77
CA PRO A 55 -20.06 17.01 -9.33
C PRO A 55 -18.63 16.49 -9.14
N ALA A 56 -18.42 15.53 -8.24
CA ALA A 56 -17.13 14.87 -7.99
C ALA A 56 -16.95 13.58 -8.83
N ASP A 57 -17.89 13.25 -9.71
CA ASP A 57 -17.79 12.11 -10.63
C ASP A 57 -16.68 12.35 -11.65
N VAL A 58 -15.68 11.46 -11.63
CA VAL A 58 -14.53 11.48 -12.55
C VAL A 58 -14.47 10.22 -13.43
N SER A 59 -15.57 9.50 -13.57
CA SER A 59 -15.68 8.31 -14.41
C SER A 59 -15.29 8.54 -15.88
N PHE A 60 -15.33 9.79 -16.33
CA PHE A 60 -14.85 10.18 -17.67
C PHE A 60 -13.38 9.83 -17.90
N LEU A 61 -12.56 9.64 -16.85
CA LEU A 61 -11.17 9.20 -16.93
C LEU A 61 -11.04 7.77 -17.46
N LEU A 62 -12.04 6.91 -17.24
CA LEU A 62 -12.04 5.53 -17.69
C LEU A 62 -12.39 5.39 -19.18
N GLY A 63 -12.98 6.42 -19.77
CA GLY A 63 -13.51 6.40 -21.11
C GLY A 63 -14.94 5.85 -21.17
N LYS A 64 -15.44 5.57 -22.39
CA LYS A 64 -16.79 5.05 -22.62
C LYS A 64 -16.81 3.56 -22.93
N ASP A 65 -15.66 3.00 -23.26
CA ASP A 65 -15.54 1.61 -23.69
C ASP A 65 -15.40 0.68 -22.49
N PRO A 66 -15.95 -0.54 -22.58
CA PRO A 66 -15.71 -1.57 -21.58
C PRO A 66 -14.20 -1.85 -21.38
N ALA A 67 -13.80 -2.24 -20.17
CA ALA A 67 -12.42 -2.68 -19.93
C ALA A 67 -12.05 -3.83 -20.87
N GLY A 68 -10.82 -3.80 -21.39
CA GLY A 68 -10.35 -4.81 -22.35
C GLY A 68 -10.86 -4.62 -23.77
N GLN A 69 -11.57 -3.53 -24.08
CA GLN A 69 -11.97 -3.21 -25.44
C GLN A 69 -10.71 -3.11 -26.34
N GLY A 70 -10.70 -3.90 -27.41
CA GLY A 70 -9.58 -3.95 -28.35
C GLY A 70 -8.45 -4.91 -27.98
N GLY A 71 -8.41 -5.48 -26.77
CA GLY A 71 -7.42 -6.49 -26.39
C GLY A 71 -6.81 -6.31 -24.98
N PHE A 72 -5.68 -6.96 -24.76
CA PHE A 72 -5.03 -7.03 -23.46
C PHE A 72 -4.11 -5.83 -23.18
N ILE A 73 -3.96 -5.53 -21.88
CA ILE A 73 -2.92 -4.63 -21.42
C ILE A 73 -1.55 -5.28 -21.71
N ALA A 74 -0.62 -4.49 -22.20
CA ALA A 74 0.72 -4.92 -22.56
C ALA A 74 1.80 -4.08 -21.87
N VAL A 75 3.04 -4.57 -21.88
CA VAL A 75 4.21 -3.78 -21.49
C VAL A 75 4.88 -3.22 -22.75
N GLN A 76 4.95 -1.90 -22.86
CA GLN A 76 5.65 -1.20 -23.94
C GLN A 76 6.48 -0.06 -23.35
N ASN A 77 7.73 0.05 -23.77
CA ASN A 77 8.65 1.11 -23.31
C ASN A 77 8.78 1.22 -21.78
N GLY A 78 8.70 0.10 -21.09
CA GLY A 78 8.79 0.07 -19.61
C GLY A 78 7.51 0.44 -18.89
N HIS A 79 6.36 0.50 -19.57
CA HIS A 79 5.09 0.93 -19.02
C HIS A 79 3.92 0.03 -19.39
N LEU A 80 2.86 0.09 -18.61
CA LEU A 80 1.57 -0.53 -18.95
C LEU A 80 0.87 0.29 -20.03
N THR A 81 0.43 -0.37 -21.10
CA THR A 81 -0.23 0.26 -22.24
C THR A 81 -1.51 -0.48 -22.63
N LYS A 82 -2.51 0.29 -23.07
CA LYS A 82 -3.71 -0.23 -23.72
C LYS A 82 -3.42 -0.67 -25.15
N PRO A 83 -4.32 -1.45 -25.79
CA PRO A 83 -4.16 -1.89 -27.18
C PRO A 83 -3.99 -0.76 -28.21
N ASP A 84 -4.54 0.42 -27.93
CA ASP A 84 -4.40 1.61 -28.76
C ASP A 84 -3.05 2.33 -28.61
N GLY A 85 -2.16 1.80 -27.77
CA GLY A 85 -0.84 2.36 -27.45
C GLY A 85 -0.87 3.46 -26.38
N SER A 86 -2.02 3.85 -25.88
CA SER A 86 -2.12 4.83 -24.80
C SER A 86 -1.62 4.25 -23.46
N ARG A 87 -1.05 5.13 -22.62
CA ARG A 87 -0.59 4.76 -21.28
C ARG A 87 -1.76 4.29 -20.42
N PHE A 88 -1.59 3.16 -19.73
CA PHE A 88 -2.53 2.69 -18.73
C PHE A 88 -1.96 2.92 -17.33
N ARG A 89 -2.53 3.87 -16.59
CA ARG A 89 -2.24 4.09 -15.18
C ARG A 89 -3.37 3.54 -14.34
N ILE A 90 -3.03 2.68 -13.39
CA ILE A 90 -4.00 2.02 -12.52
C ILE A 90 -4.23 2.87 -11.28
N TRP A 91 -5.45 3.33 -11.09
CA TRP A 91 -5.96 3.86 -9.84
C TRP A 91 -6.93 2.83 -9.27
N GLY A 92 -6.40 1.91 -8.49
CA GLY A 92 -7.07 0.69 -8.12
C GLY A 92 -7.39 0.59 -6.63
N VAL A 93 -8.11 -0.47 -6.29
CA VAL A 93 -8.42 -0.86 -4.91
C VAL A 93 -8.33 -2.37 -4.75
N ASP A 94 -8.07 -2.81 -3.51
CA ASP A 94 -8.18 -4.21 -3.11
C ASP A 94 -9.56 -4.50 -2.54
N ILE A 95 -10.14 -5.64 -2.92
CA ILE A 95 -11.31 -6.23 -2.28
C ILE A 95 -10.87 -7.50 -1.57
N THR A 96 -11.09 -7.57 -0.26
CA THR A 96 -10.56 -8.65 0.57
C THR A 96 -11.63 -9.40 1.36
N GLY A 97 -12.79 -8.79 1.61
CA GLY A 97 -13.80 -9.33 2.51
C GLY A 97 -13.29 -9.52 3.95
N TRP A 98 -12.15 -8.91 4.30
CA TRP A 98 -11.54 -9.01 5.61
C TRP A 98 -12.36 -8.32 6.67
N THR A 99 -13.03 -7.23 6.30
CA THR A 99 -13.79 -6.39 7.20
C THR A 99 -15.29 -6.70 7.18
N GLN A 100 -15.97 -6.46 8.27
CA GLN A 100 -17.41 -6.37 8.41
C GLN A 100 -18.24 -7.62 8.06
N GLY A 101 -17.63 -8.80 7.98
CA GLY A 101 -18.35 -10.02 7.65
C GLY A 101 -18.92 -10.04 6.22
N SER A 102 -18.51 -9.12 5.33
CA SER A 102 -18.85 -9.19 3.93
C SER A 102 -18.09 -10.32 3.23
N SER A 103 -18.60 -10.82 2.13
CA SER A 103 -17.82 -11.65 1.24
C SER A 103 -16.85 -10.79 0.43
N ASN A 104 -15.78 -11.36 -0.14
CA ASN A 104 -14.92 -10.67 -1.10
C ASN A 104 -15.69 -10.14 -2.31
N LEU A 105 -16.92 -10.59 -2.49
CA LEU A 105 -17.71 -10.38 -3.68
C LEU A 105 -19.08 -9.86 -3.26
N PRO A 106 -19.55 -8.76 -3.83
CA PRO A 106 -20.90 -8.28 -3.60
C PRO A 106 -21.93 -9.29 -4.14
N PRO A 107 -23.13 -9.36 -3.55
CA PRO A 107 -24.24 -10.09 -4.15
C PRO A 107 -24.58 -9.49 -5.51
N LYS A 108 -25.14 -10.30 -6.41
CA LYS A 108 -25.37 -9.93 -7.82
C LYS A 108 -26.27 -8.71 -7.99
N ASP A 109 -27.23 -8.52 -7.12
CA ASP A 109 -28.14 -7.36 -7.11
C ASP A 109 -27.46 -6.04 -6.74
N GLN A 110 -26.26 -6.10 -6.16
CA GLN A 110 -25.45 -4.93 -5.81
C GLN A 110 -24.17 -4.77 -6.65
N ALA A 111 -23.83 -5.77 -7.47
CA ALA A 111 -22.58 -5.80 -8.22
C ALA A 111 -22.45 -4.63 -9.21
N GLU A 112 -23.52 -4.29 -9.94
CA GLU A 112 -23.54 -3.15 -10.87
C GLU A 112 -23.37 -1.81 -10.13
N PHE A 113 -24.07 -1.66 -9.01
CA PHE A 113 -23.96 -0.48 -8.17
C PHE A 113 -22.52 -0.23 -7.72
N TRP A 114 -21.85 -1.24 -7.18
CA TRP A 114 -20.46 -1.11 -6.71
C TRP A 114 -19.48 -0.87 -7.85
N ALA A 115 -19.66 -1.50 -8.99
CA ALA A 115 -18.84 -1.23 -10.18
C ALA A 115 -18.98 0.24 -10.65
N ALA A 116 -20.21 0.78 -10.64
CA ALA A 116 -20.46 2.18 -10.97
C ALA A 116 -19.85 3.14 -9.94
N GLU A 117 -19.97 2.84 -8.63
CA GLU A 117 -19.37 3.66 -7.57
C GLU A 117 -17.85 3.73 -7.65
N MET A 118 -17.21 2.61 -7.93
CA MET A 118 -15.76 2.57 -8.17
C MET A 118 -15.38 3.45 -9.36
N ALA A 119 -16.08 3.31 -10.48
CA ALA A 119 -15.81 4.12 -11.68
C ALA A 119 -15.99 5.63 -11.41
N ARG A 120 -17.03 6.05 -10.66
CA ARG A 120 -17.26 7.45 -10.28
C ARG A 120 -16.11 8.07 -9.51
N SER A 121 -15.47 7.28 -8.65
CA SER A 121 -14.30 7.70 -7.87
C SER A 121 -12.99 7.65 -8.67
N GLY A 122 -13.06 7.31 -9.98
CA GLY A 122 -11.90 7.15 -10.85
C GLY A 122 -11.17 5.81 -10.71
N ILE A 123 -11.71 4.87 -9.92
CA ILE A 123 -11.14 3.53 -9.74
C ILE A 123 -11.32 2.76 -11.04
N ASN A 124 -10.20 2.32 -11.63
CA ASN A 124 -10.15 1.66 -12.94
C ASN A 124 -9.62 0.22 -12.89
N CYS A 125 -9.27 -0.28 -11.71
CA CYS A 125 -8.87 -1.68 -11.51
C CYS A 125 -9.19 -2.17 -10.11
N VAL A 126 -9.62 -3.43 -9.99
CA VAL A 126 -9.88 -4.11 -8.71
C VAL A 126 -8.92 -5.29 -8.59
N ARG A 127 -8.14 -5.34 -7.50
CA ARG A 127 -7.34 -6.48 -7.12
C ARG A 127 -8.15 -7.38 -6.18
N PHE A 128 -8.45 -8.58 -6.65
CA PHE A 128 -9.18 -9.58 -5.89
C PHE A 128 -8.22 -10.35 -4.97
N HIS A 129 -8.29 -10.08 -3.70
CA HIS A 129 -7.44 -10.66 -2.68
C HIS A 129 -8.20 -11.78 -1.93
N PHE A 130 -7.50 -12.82 -1.43
CA PHE A 130 -8.07 -13.95 -0.70
C PHE A 130 -9.07 -14.84 -1.47
N LEU A 131 -9.06 -14.84 -2.81
CA LEU A 131 -9.90 -15.75 -3.58
C LEU A 131 -9.61 -17.25 -3.30
N ASP A 132 -8.40 -17.55 -2.84
CA ASP A 132 -7.93 -18.89 -2.49
C ASP A 132 -8.43 -19.42 -1.13
N LEU A 133 -9.23 -18.64 -0.41
CA LEU A 133 -9.80 -19.07 0.87
C LEU A 133 -11.12 -19.86 0.67
N PRO A 134 -11.51 -20.65 1.68
CA PRO A 134 -12.83 -21.30 1.69
C PRO A 134 -13.98 -20.28 1.73
N THR A 135 -15.10 -20.64 1.11
CA THR A 135 -16.37 -19.91 1.24
C THR A 135 -16.89 -19.94 2.68
N ARG A 136 -17.77 -18.99 3.03
CA ARG A 136 -18.53 -18.99 4.27
C ARG A 136 -19.94 -19.55 4.05
N SER A 137 -20.54 -20.09 5.11
CA SER A 137 -21.97 -20.46 5.09
C SER A 137 -22.84 -19.22 5.37
N ALA A 138 -24.10 -19.29 4.97
CA ALA A 138 -25.08 -18.26 5.34
C ALA A 138 -25.21 -18.11 6.87
N GLU A 139 -25.04 -19.22 7.62
CA GLU A 139 -25.02 -19.20 9.10
C GLU A 139 -23.77 -18.48 9.64
N ASP A 140 -22.59 -18.67 9.00
CA ASP A 140 -21.39 -17.92 9.35
C ASP A 140 -21.55 -16.44 9.07
N ASP A 141 -22.13 -16.06 7.94
CA ASP A 141 -22.40 -14.68 7.57
C ASP A 141 -23.39 -14.02 8.56
N ALA A 142 -24.45 -14.72 8.95
CA ALA A 142 -25.39 -14.25 9.96
C ALA A 142 -24.73 -14.07 11.34
N ARG A 143 -23.86 -15.01 11.74
CA ARG A 143 -23.08 -14.86 12.99
C ARG A 143 -22.11 -13.68 12.92
N MET A 144 -21.48 -13.47 11.78
CA MET A 144 -20.57 -12.32 11.60
C MET A 144 -21.32 -11.00 11.65
N ALA A 145 -22.50 -10.93 11.03
CA ALA A 145 -23.35 -9.73 11.10
C ALA A 145 -23.78 -9.41 12.52
N GLU A 146 -24.17 -10.43 13.30
CA GLU A 146 -24.55 -10.25 14.70
C GLU A 146 -23.35 -9.81 15.57
N ARG A 147 -22.18 -10.42 15.39
CA ARG A 147 -20.95 -10.00 16.09
C ARG A 147 -20.58 -8.55 15.79
N ARG A 148 -20.80 -8.12 14.54
CA ARG A 148 -20.56 -6.73 14.14
C ARG A 148 -21.48 -5.78 14.91
N LYS A 149 -22.79 -6.06 14.98
CA LYS A 149 -23.74 -5.26 15.75
C LYS A 149 -23.35 -5.16 17.23
N GLN A 150 -22.89 -6.28 17.80
CA GLN A 150 -22.43 -6.31 19.18
C GLN A 150 -21.17 -5.47 19.38
N ALA A 151 -20.20 -5.56 18.47
CA ALA A 151 -18.98 -4.75 18.52
C ALA A 151 -19.29 -3.25 18.38
N GLU A 152 -20.16 -2.87 17.45
CA GLU A 152 -20.61 -1.48 17.30
C GLU A 152 -21.31 -0.97 18.57
N ALA A 153 -22.25 -1.74 19.12
CA ALA A 153 -22.95 -1.38 20.36
C ALA A 153 -22.02 -1.24 21.57
N ALA A 154 -20.92 -2.01 21.59
CA ALA A 154 -19.91 -1.95 22.64
C ALA A 154 -18.83 -0.87 22.36
N GLY A 155 -18.83 -0.25 21.18
CA GLY A 155 -17.78 0.64 20.73
C GLY A 155 -16.43 -0.07 20.51
N GLU A 156 -16.46 -1.36 20.16
CA GLU A 156 -15.28 -2.20 19.95
C GLU A 156 -14.95 -2.34 18.46
N GLN A 157 -13.68 -2.64 18.17
CA GLN A 157 -13.28 -2.97 16.80
C GLN A 157 -13.91 -4.31 16.37
N PHE A 158 -14.53 -4.31 15.20
CA PHE A 158 -14.96 -5.55 14.59
C PHE A 158 -13.83 -6.14 13.73
N LYS A 159 -13.46 -7.39 14.03
CA LYS A 159 -12.53 -8.17 13.20
C LYS A 159 -13.28 -9.25 12.44
N GLY A 160 -13.44 -9.05 11.14
CA GLY A 160 -14.02 -10.00 10.23
C GLY A 160 -13.10 -11.18 9.93
N ARG A 161 -13.53 -12.02 9.02
CA ARG A 161 -12.70 -13.08 8.42
C ARG A 161 -12.93 -13.06 6.91
N PRO A 162 -11.87 -13.06 6.10
CA PRO A 162 -12.03 -13.13 4.67
C PRO A 162 -12.64 -14.48 4.26
N ALA A 163 -13.29 -14.47 3.10
CA ALA A 163 -13.78 -15.67 2.44
C ALA A 163 -13.41 -15.60 0.96
N GLY A 164 -13.25 -16.74 0.32
CA GLY A 164 -12.86 -16.84 -1.07
C GLY A 164 -13.78 -17.76 -1.86
N LEU A 165 -13.19 -18.52 -2.79
CA LEU A 165 -13.91 -19.36 -3.75
C LEU A 165 -13.83 -20.86 -3.45
N VAL A 166 -12.93 -21.29 -2.55
CA VAL A 166 -12.72 -22.74 -2.32
C VAL A 166 -13.93 -23.33 -1.60
N ASP A 167 -14.42 -24.46 -2.08
CA ASP A 167 -15.57 -25.16 -1.50
C ASP A 167 -15.28 -25.59 -0.05
N ARG A 168 -16.01 -24.98 0.89
CA ARG A 168 -15.86 -25.27 2.33
C ARG A 168 -16.27 -26.69 2.73
N ASN A 169 -17.16 -27.33 1.95
CA ASN A 169 -17.77 -28.60 2.30
C ASN A 169 -16.86 -29.81 2.02
N ARG A 170 -15.75 -29.59 1.31
CA ARG A 170 -14.80 -30.63 0.96
C ARG A 170 -13.74 -30.80 2.06
N ASN A 171 -13.18 -32.03 2.12
CA ASN A 171 -12.01 -32.30 2.98
C ASN A 171 -10.66 -31.95 2.31
N ASP A 172 -10.70 -31.33 1.14
CA ASP A 172 -9.55 -30.85 0.36
C ASP A 172 -9.81 -29.42 -0.12
N THR A 173 -8.79 -28.81 -0.74
CA THR A 173 -8.89 -27.47 -1.34
C THR A 173 -9.02 -27.50 -2.87
N GLN A 174 -9.46 -28.63 -3.42
CA GLN A 174 -9.31 -28.98 -4.83
C GLN A 174 -10.58 -28.73 -5.67
N ALA A 175 -11.51 -27.91 -5.20
CA ALA A 175 -12.65 -27.47 -5.99
C ALA A 175 -13.11 -26.08 -5.58
N LEU A 176 -13.65 -25.33 -6.52
CA LEU A 176 -14.27 -24.02 -6.29
C LEU A 176 -15.77 -24.20 -6.01
N ASP A 177 -16.30 -23.33 -5.17
CA ASP A 177 -17.73 -23.24 -4.86
C ASP A 177 -18.46 -22.59 -6.06
N PRO A 178 -19.45 -23.26 -6.67
CA PRO A 178 -20.09 -22.74 -7.89
C PRO A 178 -20.85 -21.43 -7.67
N GLU A 179 -21.44 -21.21 -6.49
CA GLU A 179 -22.17 -19.98 -6.20
C GLU A 179 -21.22 -18.80 -6.02
N ALA A 180 -20.11 -18.99 -5.31
CA ALA A 180 -19.10 -17.98 -5.15
C ALA A 180 -18.43 -17.63 -6.49
N LEU A 181 -18.22 -18.62 -7.34
CA LEU A 181 -17.66 -18.43 -8.68
C LEU A 181 -18.63 -17.65 -9.59
N ASP A 182 -19.93 -17.95 -9.57
CA ASP A 182 -20.95 -17.19 -10.31
C ASP A 182 -21.05 -15.72 -9.85
N ARG A 183 -20.83 -15.45 -8.55
CA ARG A 183 -20.74 -14.07 -8.05
C ARG A 183 -19.52 -13.35 -8.59
N LEU A 184 -18.35 -14.01 -8.62
CA LEU A 184 -17.13 -13.44 -9.21
C LEU A 184 -17.35 -13.13 -10.69
N ASP A 185 -17.90 -14.10 -11.45
CA ASP A 185 -18.20 -13.97 -12.86
C ASP A 185 -19.06 -12.75 -13.16
N TYR A 186 -20.13 -12.59 -12.40
CA TYR A 186 -21.05 -11.48 -12.57
C TYR A 186 -20.46 -10.13 -12.16
N PHE A 187 -19.66 -10.11 -11.09
CA PHE A 187 -19.02 -8.88 -10.64
C PHE A 187 -17.92 -8.42 -11.62
N VAL A 188 -17.09 -9.33 -12.11
CA VAL A 188 -16.09 -9.03 -13.17
C VAL A 188 -16.77 -8.53 -14.44
N PHE A 189 -17.92 -9.10 -14.81
CA PHE A 189 -18.71 -8.60 -15.93
C PHE A 189 -19.21 -7.16 -15.70
N GLN A 190 -19.69 -6.83 -14.50
CA GLN A 190 -20.13 -5.47 -14.20
C GLN A 190 -18.96 -4.48 -14.16
N LEU A 191 -17.85 -4.84 -13.55
CA LEU A 191 -16.62 -4.03 -13.56
C LEU A 191 -16.18 -3.73 -15.00
N LYS A 192 -16.11 -4.77 -15.85
CA LYS A 192 -15.79 -4.64 -17.28
C LYS A 192 -16.69 -3.63 -17.98
N ARG A 193 -18.02 -3.69 -17.78
CA ARG A 193 -18.99 -2.75 -18.37
C ARG A 193 -18.73 -1.30 -17.98
N HIS A 194 -18.23 -1.06 -16.77
CA HIS A 194 -17.93 0.27 -16.26
C HIS A 194 -16.48 0.72 -16.52
N GLY A 195 -15.72 0.00 -17.37
CA GLY A 195 -14.34 0.34 -17.72
C GLY A 195 -13.31 -0.01 -16.64
N VAL A 196 -13.71 -0.82 -15.65
CA VAL A 196 -12.85 -1.25 -14.52
C VAL A 196 -12.24 -2.61 -14.81
N TYR A 197 -10.91 -2.70 -14.78
CA TYR A 197 -10.15 -3.94 -14.97
C TYR A 197 -10.10 -4.78 -13.71
N SER A 198 -9.64 -6.03 -13.84
CA SER A 198 -9.44 -6.96 -12.72
C SER A 198 -7.98 -7.41 -12.62
N ASN A 199 -7.50 -7.58 -11.39
CA ASN A 199 -6.25 -8.27 -11.05
C ASN A 199 -6.63 -9.47 -10.18
N LEU A 200 -6.25 -10.68 -10.62
CA LEU A 200 -6.56 -11.93 -9.93
C LEU A 200 -5.34 -12.43 -9.16
N ASN A 201 -5.40 -12.39 -7.83
CA ASN A 201 -4.34 -12.92 -6.97
C ASN A 201 -4.62 -14.41 -6.67
N LEU A 202 -3.70 -15.29 -7.08
CA LEU A 202 -3.91 -16.73 -7.04
C LEU A 202 -3.61 -17.37 -5.68
N ASN A 203 -2.64 -16.85 -4.93
CA ASN A 203 -2.24 -17.46 -3.66
C ASN A 203 -1.91 -16.40 -2.61
N VAL A 204 -2.76 -16.29 -1.62
CA VAL A 204 -2.66 -15.33 -0.53
C VAL A 204 -2.54 -16.01 0.82
N GLY A 205 -3.49 -16.86 1.15
CA GLY A 205 -3.64 -17.40 2.48
C GLY A 205 -4.20 -18.82 2.51
N LEU A 206 -4.04 -19.59 1.43
CA LEU A 206 -4.56 -20.96 1.31
C LEU A 206 -4.05 -21.83 2.46
N ARG A 207 -4.99 -22.50 3.10
CA ARG A 207 -4.75 -23.50 4.16
C ARG A 207 -5.13 -24.87 3.64
N TYR A 208 -4.14 -25.73 3.45
CA TYR A 208 -4.36 -27.09 3.00
C TYR A 208 -5.09 -27.93 4.06
N LYS A 209 -5.97 -28.79 3.59
CA LYS A 209 -6.77 -29.72 4.41
C LYS A 209 -6.18 -31.13 4.35
N ALA A 210 -6.70 -32.04 5.19
CA ALA A 210 -6.19 -33.42 5.26
C ALA A 210 -6.29 -34.19 3.93
N GLY A 211 -7.30 -33.91 3.11
CA GLY A 211 -7.49 -34.54 1.80
C GLY A 211 -6.58 -34.01 0.69
N ASP A 212 -5.75 -33.01 0.98
CA ASP A 212 -4.78 -32.48 0.03
C ASP A 212 -3.46 -33.26 -0.02
N ASP A 213 -3.26 -34.19 0.89
CA ASP A 213 -2.02 -35.00 1.02
C ASP A 213 -0.75 -34.13 1.15
N VAL A 214 -0.88 -33.00 1.86
CA VAL A 214 0.23 -32.10 2.17
C VAL A 214 0.80 -32.50 3.54
N PRO A 215 2.09 -32.89 3.63
CA PRO A 215 2.71 -33.21 4.90
C PRO A 215 2.54 -32.06 5.91
N ASP A 216 2.23 -32.41 7.14
CA ASP A 216 2.06 -31.47 8.26
C ASP A 216 0.95 -30.39 8.05
N SER A 217 0.00 -30.62 7.13
CA SER A 217 -1.09 -29.66 6.86
C SER A 217 -1.89 -29.24 8.10
N GLY A 218 -1.98 -30.11 9.11
CA GLY A 218 -2.66 -29.81 10.37
C GLY A 218 -1.96 -28.77 11.26
N VAL A 219 -0.68 -28.49 11.03
CA VAL A 219 0.10 -27.49 11.81
C VAL A 219 0.55 -26.30 10.96
N ILE A 220 0.54 -26.42 9.62
CA ILE A 220 0.84 -25.33 8.71
C ILE A 220 -0.41 -24.43 8.62
N ASN A 221 -0.28 -23.18 9.03
CA ASN A 221 -1.41 -22.26 8.94
C ASN A 221 -1.51 -21.59 7.57
N LEU A 222 -0.40 -20.99 7.10
CA LEU A 222 -0.29 -20.39 5.76
C LEU A 222 0.78 -21.15 4.98
N SER A 223 0.53 -21.38 3.72
CA SER A 223 1.47 -22.10 2.85
C SER A 223 2.69 -21.26 2.42
N LYS A 224 2.78 -20.03 2.86
CA LYS A 224 3.90 -19.11 2.53
C LYS A 224 5.26 -19.74 2.89
N GLY A 225 6.25 -19.59 2.03
CA GLY A 225 7.58 -20.18 2.18
C GLY A 225 7.64 -21.67 1.81
N PHE A 226 6.68 -22.48 2.25
CA PHE A 226 6.65 -23.93 1.96
C PHE A 226 6.42 -24.20 0.48
N THR A 227 5.66 -23.34 -0.21
CA THR A 227 5.31 -23.48 -1.62
C THR A 227 6.51 -23.51 -2.54
N TYR A 228 7.64 -22.91 -2.16
CA TYR A 228 8.86 -22.90 -2.98
C TYR A 228 9.52 -24.27 -3.10
N ILE A 229 9.29 -25.14 -2.12
CA ILE A 229 9.98 -26.44 -2.03
C ILE A 229 9.05 -27.65 -2.09
N SER A 230 7.77 -27.48 -1.78
CA SER A 230 6.80 -28.57 -1.76
C SER A 230 6.21 -28.81 -3.15
N THR A 231 6.64 -29.90 -3.80
CA THR A 231 6.06 -30.32 -5.10
C THR A 231 4.55 -30.45 -5.02
N ARG A 232 4.03 -31.03 -3.91
CA ARG A 232 2.58 -31.22 -3.74
C ARG A 232 1.83 -29.89 -3.66
N MET A 233 2.35 -28.90 -2.92
CA MET A 233 1.73 -27.59 -2.86
C MET A 233 1.76 -26.88 -4.21
N ILE A 234 2.85 -26.99 -4.97
CA ILE A 234 2.96 -26.44 -6.33
C ILE A 234 1.91 -27.08 -7.26
N GLU A 235 1.71 -28.39 -7.18
CA GLU A 235 0.66 -29.09 -7.95
C GLU A 235 -0.74 -28.57 -7.60
N LEU A 236 -1.03 -28.38 -6.32
CA LEU A 236 -2.32 -27.86 -5.85
C LEU A 236 -2.55 -26.41 -6.28
N GLN A 237 -1.51 -25.56 -6.23
CA GLN A 237 -1.59 -24.19 -6.74
C GLN A 237 -1.82 -24.17 -8.26
N LYS A 238 -1.14 -25.01 -9.02
CA LYS A 238 -1.38 -25.16 -10.45
C LYS A 238 -2.80 -25.63 -10.74
N LYS A 239 -3.33 -26.57 -9.94
CA LYS A 239 -4.72 -27.03 -10.08
C LYS A 239 -5.70 -25.89 -9.81
N TYR A 240 -5.55 -25.16 -8.69
CA TYR A 240 -6.37 -24.00 -8.37
C TYR A 240 -6.34 -22.95 -9.49
N ALA A 241 -5.15 -22.60 -9.97
CA ALA A 241 -4.99 -21.68 -11.09
C ALA A 241 -5.71 -22.14 -12.35
N ARG A 242 -5.63 -23.44 -12.67
CA ARG A 242 -6.36 -24.02 -13.80
C ARG A 242 -7.88 -23.89 -13.61
N GLU A 243 -8.41 -24.33 -12.47
CA GLU A 243 -9.85 -24.30 -12.21
C GLU A 243 -10.43 -22.89 -12.27
N LEU A 244 -9.70 -21.89 -11.76
CA LEU A 244 -10.13 -20.50 -11.81
C LEU A 244 -9.98 -19.92 -13.24
N LEU A 245 -8.80 -20.04 -13.83
CA LEU A 245 -8.48 -19.27 -15.03
C LEU A 245 -9.04 -19.88 -16.34
N THR A 246 -9.32 -21.19 -16.37
CA THR A 246 -9.96 -21.83 -17.51
C THR A 246 -11.46 -22.03 -17.32
N HIS A 247 -12.03 -21.50 -16.22
CA HIS A 247 -13.48 -21.47 -16.02
C HIS A 247 -14.13 -20.53 -17.03
N HIS A 248 -15.19 -20.99 -17.70
CA HIS A 248 -15.95 -20.17 -18.62
C HIS A 248 -16.92 -19.26 -17.87
N ASN A 249 -16.69 -17.96 -17.93
CA ASN A 249 -17.59 -16.94 -17.40
C ASN A 249 -18.77 -16.74 -18.38
N PRO A 250 -20.00 -17.12 -18.02
CA PRO A 250 -21.14 -17.06 -18.93
C PRO A 250 -21.59 -15.62 -19.25
N TYR A 251 -21.19 -14.63 -18.47
CA TYR A 251 -21.57 -13.22 -18.66
C TYR A 251 -20.65 -12.49 -19.64
N THR A 252 -19.35 -12.80 -19.64
CA THR A 252 -18.39 -12.27 -20.60
C THR A 252 -18.23 -13.16 -21.83
N ASN A 253 -18.75 -14.39 -21.77
CA ASN A 253 -18.65 -15.43 -22.79
C ASN A 253 -17.19 -15.81 -23.13
N THR A 254 -16.31 -15.76 -22.14
CA THR A 254 -14.89 -16.17 -22.24
C THR A 254 -14.41 -16.78 -20.91
N ASP A 255 -13.26 -17.41 -20.90
CA ASP A 255 -12.58 -17.79 -19.68
C ASP A 255 -11.63 -16.66 -19.21
N TYR A 256 -11.20 -16.70 -17.94
CA TYR A 256 -10.34 -15.67 -17.39
C TYR A 256 -8.93 -15.62 -18.01
N ALA A 257 -8.43 -16.74 -18.55
CA ALA A 257 -7.15 -16.78 -19.26
C ALA A 257 -7.17 -15.94 -20.54
N HIS A 258 -8.36 -15.78 -21.15
CA HIS A 258 -8.58 -15.07 -22.41
C HIS A 258 -9.47 -13.82 -22.27
N GLU A 259 -9.78 -13.39 -21.05
CA GLU A 259 -10.59 -12.20 -20.77
C GLU A 259 -9.71 -10.92 -20.76
N PRO A 260 -9.82 -10.02 -21.73
CA PRO A 260 -8.97 -8.82 -21.80
C PRO A 260 -9.20 -7.82 -20.66
N ALA A 261 -10.33 -7.89 -19.95
CA ALA A 261 -10.58 -7.09 -18.76
C ALA A 261 -9.79 -7.59 -17.53
N VAL A 262 -9.19 -8.78 -17.59
CA VAL A 262 -8.20 -9.22 -16.61
C VAL A 262 -6.85 -8.66 -17.02
N ALA A 263 -6.42 -7.58 -16.36
CA ALA A 263 -5.15 -6.91 -16.67
C ALA A 263 -3.95 -7.72 -16.18
N THR A 264 -4.08 -8.36 -15.01
CA THR A 264 -2.97 -9.05 -14.32
C THR A 264 -3.45 -10.32 -13.63
N VAL A 265 -2.58 -11.32 -13.62
CA VAL A 265 -2.62 -12.49 -12.74
C VAL A 265 -1.40 -12.46 -11.83
N GLU A 266 -1.60 -12.45 -10.53
CA GLU A 266 -0.56 -12.45 -9.51
C GLU A 266 -0.36 -13.85 -8.93
N ILE A 267 0.88 -14.35 -8.93
CA ILE A 267 1.17 -15.73 -8.53
C ILE A 267 1.00 -15.92 -7.03
N VAL A 268 1.64 -15.08 -6.23
CA VAL A 268 1.56 -15.13 -4.75
C VAL A 268 1.58 -13.73 -4.15
N ASN A 269 0.89 -13.57 -3.02
CA ASN A 269 0.93 -12.37 -2.21
C ASN A 269 1.99 -12.47 -1.11
N GLU A 270 2.87 -11.47 -1.00
CA GLU A 270 3.79 -11.27 0.13
C GLU A 270 4.50 -12.56 0.57
N ASN A 271 5.25 -13.16 -0.32
CA ASN A 271 5.87 -14.45 -0.10
C ASN A 271 7.24 -14.53 -0.76
N SER A 272 8.31 -14.64 0.02
CA SER A 272 9.69 -14.82 -0.46
C SER A 272 10.47 -15.77 0.44
N ILE A 273 11.17 -16.74 -0.17
CA ILE A 273 12.02 -17.63 0.61
C ILE A 273 13.18 -16.88 1.28
N PHE A 274 13.58 -15.73 0.73
CA PHE A 274 14.60 -14.87 1.36
C PHE A 274 14.09 -14.20 2.64
N GLU A 275 12.82 -13.81 2.69
CA GLU A 275 12.21 -13.34 3.93
C GLU A 275 12.28 -14.43 5.00
N PHE A 276 11.87 -15.65 4.66
CA PHE A 276 11.91 -16.80 5.57
C PHE A 276 13.33 -17.09 6.07
N TRP A 277 14.31 -17.00 5.19
CA TRP A 277 15.72 -17.16 5.55
C TRP A 277 16.20 -16.07 6.51
N MET A 278 15.97 -14.83 6.19
CA MET A 278 16.36 -13.67 7.00
C MET A 278 15.61 -13.59 8.34
N ARG A 279 14.46 -14.25 8.47
CA ARG A 279 13.69 -14.36 9.72
C ARG A 279 14.01 -15.62 10.52
N ASN A 280 14.89 -16.49 10.03
CA ASN A 280 15.22 -17.79 10.63
C ASN A 280 14.08 -18.82 10.60
N TRP A 281 13.07 -18.65 9.77
CA TRP A 281 11.88 -19.51 9.70
C TRP A 281 12.11 -20.82 8.92
N LEU A 282 13.25 -20.99 8.24
CA LEU A 282 13.59 -22.19 7.45
C LEU A 282 14.19 -23.33 8.25
N ARG A 283 14.30 -23.23 9.59
CA ARG A 283 15.11 -24.14 10.41
C ARG A 283 14.40 -25.38 10.90
N GLY A 284 13.09 -25.39 10.99
CA GLY A 284 12.32 -26.48 11.59
C GLY A 284 12.58 -26.66 13.09
N GLU A 285 13.02 -25.60 13.75
CA GLU A 285 13.30 -25.59 15.18
C GLU A 285 12.02 -25.23 15.92
N LEU A 286 11.38 -26.24 16.51
CA LEU A 286 10.23 -26.02 17.36
C LEU A 286 10.71 -25.47 18.70
N THR A 287 10.11 -24.36 19.13
CA THR A 287 10.32 -23.86 20.50
C THR A 287 9.43 -24.64 21.48
N PRO A 288 9.71 -24.61 22.80
CA PRO A 288 8.86 -25.27 23.81
C PRO A 288 7.41 -24.80 23.77
N ASP A 289 7.15 -23.59 23.27
CA ASP A 289 5.84 -22.97 23.16
C ASP A 289 5.15 -23.24 21.80
N GLY A 290 5.71 -24.12 20.98
CA GLY A 290 5.27 -24.41 19.61
C GLY A 290 5.96 -23.55 18.54
N PRO A 291 5.60 -23.73 17.26
CA PRO A 291 6.15 -22.92 16.20
C PRO A 291 5.77 -21.45 16.39
N HIS A 292 6.77 -20.58 16.46
CA HIS A 292 6.53 -19.15 16.45
C HIS A 292 5.90 -18.75 15.10
N TYR A 293 4.71 -18.21 15.16
CA TYR A 293 4.05 -17.57 14.01
C TYR A 293 3.59 -18.48 12.86
N GLN A 294 3.14 -19.68 13.04
CA GLN A 294 2.40 -20.37 11.96
C GLN A 294 3.08 -20.39 10.55
N LEU A 295 4.27 -19.81 10.43
CA LEU A 295 5.07 -19.66 9.22
C LEU A 295 6.39 -20.40 9.27
N ASP A 296 6.85 -20.86 10.45
CA ASP A 296 8.09 -21.62 10.61
C ASP A 296 7.99 -22.98 9.93
N PHE A 297 9.03 -23.37 9.20
CA PHE A 297 9.13 -24.71 8.64
C PHE A 297 9.03 -25.76 9.73
N THR A 298 8.27 -26.82 9.44
CA THR A 298 8.30 -28.02 10.26
C THR A 298 9.63 -28.75 10.05
N PRO A 299 10.03 -29.67 10.96
CA PRO A 299 11.23 -30.49 10.77
C PRO A 299 11.25 -31.26 9.44
N PHE A 300 10.08 -31.65 8.93
CA PHE A 300 9.95 -32.32 7.63
C PHE A 300 10.44 -31.42 6.49
N TYR A 301 9.94 -30.20 6.38
CA TYR A 301 10.30 -29.26 5.31
C TYR A 301 11.72 -28.71 5.47
N ALA A 302 12.18 -28.50 6.70
CA ALA A 302 13.55 -28.10 6.95
C ALA A 302 14.56 -29.17 6.46
N LYS A 303 14.28 -30.45 6.75
CA LYS A 303 15.09 -31.58 6.26
C LYS A 303 15.05 -31.70 4.73
N GLN A 304 13.88 -31.49 4.13
CA GLN A 304 13.73 -31.46 2.67
C GLN A 304 14.62 -30.37 2.05
N LEU A 305 14.59 -29.15 2.60
CA LEU A 305 15.41 -28.03 2.14
C LEU A 305 16.90 -28.28 2.35
N ASP A 306 17.31 -28.92 3.45
CA ASP A 306 18.71 -29.33 3.69
C ASP A 306 19.19 -30.33 2.62
N THR A 307 18.34 -31.27 2.24
CA THR A 307 18.64 -32.24 1.16
C THR A 307 18.79 -31.51 -0.17
N MET A 308 17.81 -30.66 -0.52
CA MET A 308 17.84 -29.86 -1.75
C MET A 308 19.10 -29.00 -1.85
N TYR A 309 19.53 -28.40 -0.73
CA TYR A 309 20.74 -27.59 -0.70
C TYR A 309 22.01 -28.41 -1.00
N ASN A 310 22.15 -29.58 -0.38
CA ASN A 310 23.32 -30.43 -0.61
C ASN A 310 23.33 -31.04 -2.01
N ASP A 311 22.16 -31.43 -2.55
CA ASP A 311 22.02 -31.88 -3.94
C ASP A 311 22.39 -30.76 -4.93
N TRP A 312 21.96 -29.53 -4.64
CA TRP A 312 22.32 -28.37 -5.43
C TRP A 312 23.82 -28.09 -5.39
N LEU A 313 24.46 -28.18 -4.21
CA LEU A 313 25.90 -28.04 -4.08
C LEU A 313 26.66 -29.09 -4.90
N ALA A 314 26.22 -30.35 -4.84
CA ALA A 314 26.83 -31.43 -5.62
C ALA A 314 26.75 -31.20 -7.14
N LYS A 315 25.64 -30.58 -7.59
CA LYS A 315 25.40 -30.27 -9.00
C LYS A 315 26.12 -29.01 -9.50
N ASN A 316 26.21 -27.98 -8.67
CA ASN A 316 26.59 -26.63 -9.09
C ASN A 316 27.99 -26.19 -8.56
N ARG A 317 28.65 -27.01 -7.79
CA ARG A 317 30.01 -26.75 -7.22
C ARG A 317 30.92 -27.93 -7.50
N THR A 318 32.19 -27.66 -7.69
CA THR A 318 33.20 -28.73 -7.80
C THR A 318 33.37 -29.47 -6.48
N PRO A 319 33.82 -30.73 -6.48
CA PRO A 319 34.11 -31.46 -5.23
C PRO A 319 35.04 -30.72 -4.26
N ALA A 320 36.03 -29.98 -4.79
CA ALA A 320 36.94 -29.16 -4.00
C ALA A 320 36.23 -27.99 -3.31
N GLN A 321 35.31 -27.30 -4.06
CA GLN A 321 34.51 -26.24 -3.47
C GLN A 321 33.57 -26.77 -2.37
N VAL A 322 32.93 -27.91 -2.57
CA VAL A 322 32.06 -28.52 -1.57
C VAL A 322 32.88 -28.96 -0.32
N ALA A 323 34.08 -29.50 -0.52
CA ALA A 323 34.97 -29.83 0.58
C ALA A 323 35.38 -28.58 1.39
N HIS A 324 35.67 -27.48 0.72
CA HIS A 324 35.97 -26.20 1.36
C HIS A 324 34.76 -25.64 2.13
N LEU A 325 33.55 -25.72 1.58
CA LEU A 325 32.33 -25.30 2.29
C LEU A 325 32.08 -26.12 3.56
N ARG A 326 32.42 -27.43 3.56
CA ARG A 326 32.39 -28.30 4.76
C ARG A 326 33.41 -27.83 5.82
N GLU A 327 34.62 -27.53 5.39
CA GLU A 327 35.66 -26.98 6.26
C GLU A 327 35.20 -25.69 6.93
N LEU A 328 34.69 -24.72 6.14
CA LEU A 328 34.12 -23.47 6.63
C LEU A 328 32.91 -23.66 7.57
N ALA A 329 32.18 -24.75 7.42
CA ALA A 329 31.06 -25.12 8.27
C ALA A 329 31.50 -25.90 9.54
N GLY A 330 32.75 -26.32 9.64
CA GLY A 330 33.29 -27.12 10.76
C GLY A 330 32.73 -28.53 10.80
N VAL A 331 32.32 -29.11 9.66
CA VAL A 331 31.78 -30.49 9.56
C VAL A 331 32.81 -31.44 8.92
N LYS A 332 32.67 -32.74 9.19
CA LYS A 332 33.63 -33.75 8.72
C LYS A 332 33.50 -33.98 7.21
N PRO A 333 34.57 -34.50 6.55
CA PRO A 333 34.49 -34.94 5.18
C PRO A 333 33.35 -35.95 4.98
N GLY A 334 32.49 -35.69 3.96
CA GLY A 334 31.36 -36.54 3.65
C GLY A 334 30.04 -36.15 4.36
N GLU A 335 30.10 -35.37 5.44
CA GLU A 335 28.88 -34.85 6.07
C GLU A 335 28.23 -33.77 5.20
N PRO A 336 26.89 -33.60 5.27
CA PRO A 336 26.20 -32.53 4.56
C PRO A 336 26.64 -31.16 5.07
N VAL A 337 26.68 -30.17 4.18
CA VAL A 337 26.89 -28.76 4.55
C VAL A 337 25.60 -28.24 5.20
N PRO A 338 25.64 -27.81 6.47
CA PRO A 338 24.47 -27.31 7.16
C PRO A 338 24.10 -25.90 6.65
N ARG A 339 22.81 -25.59 6.58
CA ARG A 339 22.35 -24.23 6.29
C ARG A 339 22.67 -23.27 7.46
N ILE A 340 22.75 -21.98 7.14
CA ILE A 340 23.18 -20.94 8.06
C ILE A 340 22.02 -20.49 8.93
N ARG A 341 22.26 -20.25 10.21
CA ARG A 341 21.31 -19.62 11.14
C ARG A 341 21.37 -18.10 11.00
N ARG A 342 20.24 -17.42 11.17
CA ARG A 342 20.20 -15.96 11.14
C ARG A 342 21.23 -15.30 12.07
N GLY A 343 21.40 -15.84 13.29
CA GLY A 343 22.36 -15.33 14.25
C GLY A 343 23.82 -15.38 13.79
N ASP A 344 24.13 -16.26 12.83
CA ASP A 344 25.49 -16.47 12.32
C ASP A 344 25.78 -15.68 11.03
N PHE A 345 24.82 -14.95 10.50
CA PHE A 345 24.95 -14.25 9.19
C PHE A 345 26.18 -13.33 9.14
N SER A 346 26.42 -12.54 10.19
CA SER A 346 27.51 -11.56 10.23
C SER A 346 28.89 -12.19 10.33
N ILE A 347 28.99 -13.40 10.91
CA ILE A 347 30.26 -14.11 11.14
C ILE A 347 30.56 -15.22 10.12
N THR A 348 29.55 -15.59 9.32
CA THR A 348 29.70 -16.64 8.30
C THR A 348 30.64 -16.16 7.17
N PRO A 349 31.64 -16.97 6.77
CA PRO A 349 32.48 -16.68 5.62
C PRO A 349 31.66 -16.42 4.35
N LYS A 350 32.12 -15.49 3.52
CA LYS A 350 31.40 -15.05 2.31
C LYS A 350 31.04 -16.20 1.36
N GLU A 351 31.99 -17.09 1.14
CA GLU A 351 31.85 -18.24 0.24
C GLU A 351 30.67 -19.13 0.66
N ARG A 352 30.54 -19.40 1.94
CA ARG A 352 29.47 -20.20 2.50
C ARG A 352 28.14 -19.46 2.45
N PHE A 353 28.15 -18.17 2.81
CA PHE A 353 26.96 -17.32 2.79
C PHE A 353 26.40 -17.19 1.37
N TYR A 354 27.29 -16.93 0.39
CA TYR A 354 26.85 -16.79 -1.02
C TYR A 354 26.39 -18.11 -1.62
N ALA A 355 26.99 -19.24 -1.25
CA ALA A 355 26.51 -20.53 -1.72
C ALA A 355 25.05 -20.81 -1.32
N GLU A 356 24.67 -20.48 -0.07
CA GLU A 356 23.28 -20.63 0.37
C GLU A 356 22.37 -19.58 -0.25
N ALA A 357 22.80 -18.32 -0.37
CA ALA A 357 22.04 -17.26 -1.05
C ALA A 357 21.78 -17.59 -2.53
N ASP A 358 22.79 -18.11 -3.26
CA ASP A 358 22.65 -18.53 -4.65
C ASP A 358 21.67 -19.70 -4.81
N PHE A 359 21.71 -20.67 -3.88
CA PHE A 359 20.77 -21.78 -3.85
C PHE A 359 19.33 -21.28 -3.67
N LEU A 360 19.08 -20.42 -2.68
CA LEU A 360 17.75 -19.88 -2.42
C LEU A 360 17.24 -19.03 -3.59
N ALA A 361 18.15 -18.27 -4.24
CA ALA A 361 17.80 -17.50 -5.45
C ALA A 361 17.36 -18.41 -6.59
N GLU A 362 18.00 -19.58 -6.76
CA GLU A 362 17.58 -20.55 -7.78
C GLU A 362 16.25 -21.22 -7.42
N VAL A 363 16.02 -21.53 -6.15
CA VAL A 363 14.74 -22.08 -5.67
C VAL A 363 13.58 -21.11 -5.98
N GLU A 364 13.71 -19.85 -5.59
CA GLU A 364 12.68 -18.83 -5.81
C GLU A 364 12.46 -18.57 -7.30
N LYS A 365 13.54 -18.43 -8.07
CA LYS A 365 13.47 -18.29 -9.53
C LYS A 365 12.72 -19.44 -10.18
N ASN A 366 13.07 -20.69 -9.83
CA ASN A 366 12.47 -21.87 -10.44
C ASN A 366 10.96 -21.94 -10.15
N PHE A 367 10.54 -21.55 -8.96
CA PHE A 367 9.13 -21.44 -8.63
C PHE A 367 8.41 -20.41 -9.51
N PHE A 368 8.87 -19.16 -9.53
CA PHE A 368 8.18 -18.08 -10.26
C PHE A 368 8.20 -18.31 -11.78
N VAL A 369 9.35 -18.70 -12.33
CA VAL A 369 9.45 -19.00 -13.77
C VAL A 369 8.59 -20.21 -14.11
N GLY A 370 8.61 -21.27 -13.28
CA GLY A 370 7.81 -22.46 -13.49
C GLY A 370 6.29 -22.19 -13.42
N MET A 371 5.85 -21.33 -12.49
CA MET A 371 4.45 -20.92 -12.40
C MET A 371 4.05 -20.02 -13.56
N ARG A 372 4.87 -19.03 -13.92
CA ARG A 372 4.62 -18.18 -15.10
C ARG A 372 4.51 -19.01 -16.37
N ASP A 373 5.44 -19.94 -16.58
CA ASP A 373 5.46 -20.78 -17.78
C ASP A 373 4.21 -21.67 -17.84
N TYR A 374 3.79 -22.21 -16.70
CA TYR A 374 2.53 -22.95 -16.60
C TYR A 374 1.32 -22.06 -16.96
N LEU A 375 1.23 -20.86 -16.39
CA LEU A 375 0.14 -19.93 -16.70
C LEU A 375 0.12 -19.55 -18.19
N LYS A 376 1.28 -19.16 -18.75
CA LYS A 376 1.38 -18.66 -20.12
C LYS A 376 1.31 -19.76 -21.18
N LYS A 377 2.00 -20.89 -20.95
CA LYS A 377 2.16 -21.94 -21.98
C LYS A 377 1.13 -23.05 -21.88
N ASP A 378 0.79 -23.48 -20.64
CA ASP A 378 -0.11 -24.60 -20.42
C ASP A 378 -1.57 -24.16 -20.30
N LEU A 379 -1.83 -22.98 -19.70
CA LEU A 379 -3.19 -22.44 -19.57
C LEU A 379 -3.52 -21.36 -20.61
N GLY A 380 -2.54 -20.82 -21.31
CA GLY A 380 -2.77 -19.82 -22.36
C GLY A 380 -3.10 -18.43 -21.84
N VAL A 381 -2.78 -18.10 -20.59
CA VAL A 381 -3.06 -16.80 -19.98
C VAL A 381 -2.43 -15.66 -20.79
N GLN A 382 -3.25 -14.74 -21.27
CA GLN A 382 -2.80 -13.60 -22.07
C GLN A 382 -2.52 -12.35 -21.22
N SER A 383 -3.17 -12.23 -20.06
CA SER A 383 -2.94 -11.15 -19.10
C SER A 383 -1.49 -11.12 -18.62
N LEU A 384 -1.03 -9.98 -18.13
CA LEU A 384 0.27 -9.86 -17.50
C LEU A 384 0.38 -10.75 -16.26
N VAL A 385 1.59 -11.28 -16.00
CA VAL A 385 1.85 -12.17 -14.85
C VAL A 385 2.93 -11.58 -13.97
N ILE A 386 2.61 -11.37 -12.70
CA ILE A 386 3.58 -10.92 -11.68
C ILE A 386 3.80 -12.02 -10.63
N GLY A 387 4.91 -11.92 -9.91
CA GLY A 387 5.31 -12.91 -8.92
C GLY A 387 4.84 -12.57 -7.52
N ASN A 388 5.45 -11.58 -6.95
CA ASN A 388 5.35 -11.16 -5.56
C ASN A 388 5.68 -9.67 -5.43
N ALA A 389 5.12 -9.00 -4.43
CA ALA A 389 5.45 -7.61 -4.12
C ALA A 389 6.67 -7.50 -3.21
N ASP A 390 7.40 -6.37 -3.31
CA ASP A 390 8.32 -5.93 -2.26
C ASP A 390 7.50 -5.37 -1.09
N HIS A 391 7.40 -6.11 0.01
CA HIS A 391 6.45 -5.84 1.10
C HIS A 391 7.09 -5.63 2.47
N THR A 392 8.38 -5.93 2.62
CA THR A 392 9.04 -5.93 3.94
C THR A 392 10.21 -4.94 4.00
N TYR A 393 9.93 -3.72 4.48
CA TYR A 393 10.92 -2.63 4.50
C TYR A 393 11.98 -2.72 5.60
N TRP A 394 11.88 -3.65 6.52
CA TRP A 394 12.91 -3.95 7.53
C TRP A 394 13.87 -5.05 7.11
N ILE A 395 13.70 -5.62 5.93
CA ILE A 395 14.66 -6.53 5.30
C ILE A 395 15.04 -6.01 3.90
N PRO A 396 16.24 -6.36 3.42
CA PRO A 396 16.66 -6.03 2.06
C PRO A 396 15.79 -6.74 1.01
N ASN A 397 15.44 -6.02 -0.05
CA ASN A 397 14.62 -6.57 -1.13
C ASN A 397 15.44 -7.14 -2.30
N LEU A 398 16.71 -6.74 -2.46
CA LEU A 398 17.51 -7.08 -3.65
C LEU A 398 17.58 -8.57 -3.97
N PRO A 399 17.72 -9.49 -3.00
CA PRO A 399 17.69 -10.92 -3.29
C PRO A 399 16.39 -11.39 -3.93
N MET A 400 15.26 -10.95 -3.41
CA MET A 400 13.90 -11.26 -3.90
C MET A 400 13.66 -10.66 -5.29
N MET A 401 14.19 -9.47 -5.57
CA MET A 401 14.03 -8.82 -6.87
C MET A 401 14.68 -9.59 -8.04
N ARG A 402 15.63 -10.50 -7.77
CA ARG A 402 16.21 -11.36 -8.81
C ARG A 402 15.15 -12.19 -9.55
N ALA A 403 14.23 -12.78 -8.81
CA ALA A 403 13.18 -13.60 -9.39
C ALA A 403 12.04 -12.74 -9.96
N ASN A 404 11.58 -11.73 -9.23
CA ASN A 404 10.50 -10.85 -9.65
C ASN A 404 10.81 -10.08 -10.95
N SER A 405 12.08 -9.68 -11.13
CA SER A 405 12.51 -9.01 -12.38
C SER A 405 12.47 -9.87 -13.63
N LEU A 406 12.20 -11.17 -13.53
CA LEU A 406 12.01 -12.08 -14.65
C LEU A 406 10.56 -12.16 -15.13
N LEU A 407 9.63 -11.55 -14.41
CA LEU A 407 8.21 -11.52 -14.74
C LEU A 407 7.83 -10.23 -15.48
N ASP A 408 6.56 -10.01 -15.75
CA ASP A 408 6.15 -8.96 -16.67
C ASP A 408 6.38 -7.55 -16.10
N TYR A 409 6.14 -7.35 -14.79
CA TYR A 409 6.43 -6.07 -14.13
C TYR A 409 6.72 -6.25 -12.63
N ILE A 410 7.09 -5.16 -11.96
CA ILE A 410 7.50 -5.12 -10.55
C ILE A 410 6.38 -4.52 -9.71
N ASP A 411 6.23 -5.00 -8.50
CA ASP A 411 5.23 -4.55 -7.56
C ASP A 411 5.80 -4.30 -6.16
N GLY A 412 5.13 -3.45 -5.38
CA GLY A 412 5.53 -3.12 -4.01
C GLY A 412 4.33 -2.81 -3.12
N HIS A 413 4.46 -3.12 -1.82
CA HIS A 413 3.49 -2.80 -0.78
C HIS A 413 4.09 -1.87 0.25
N VAL A 414 3.33 -0.93 0.77
CA VAL A 414 3.76 -0.09 1.88
C VAL A 414 2.58 0.44 2.67
N TYR A 415 2.77 0.53 3.98
CA TYR A 415 1.84 1.18 4.90
C TYR A 415 2.57 2.24 5.71
N TRP A 416 1.93 3.40 5.91
CA TRP A 416 2.42 4.36 6.88
C TRP A 416 1.94 3.94 8.26
N GLN A 417 2.87 3.37 9.08
CA GLN A 417 2.58 2.92 10.43
C GLN A 417 1.53 1.80 10.52
N HIS A 418 1.83 0.66 9.87
CA HIS A 418 0.96 -0.52 9.88
C HIS A 418 0.54 -0.92 11.31
N PRO A 419 -0.75 -1.13 11.60
CA PRO A 419 -1.25 -1.34 12.98
C PRO A 419 -0.77 -2.64 13.61
N ALA A 420 -0.54 -3.71 12.83
CA ALA A 420 -0.03 -4.99 13.31
C ALA A 420 1.48 -4.98 13.59
N ILE A 421 2.20 -3.89 13.24
CA ILE A 421 3.64 -3.77 13.45
C ILE A 421 3.89 -3.00 14.74
N TRP A 422 4.78 -3.55 15.57
CA TRP A 422 5.21 -2.94 16.81
C TRP A 422 5.73 -1.51 16.57
N GLY A 423 5.16 -0.54 17.26
CA GLY A 423 5.63 0.83 17.23
C GLY A 423 4.81 1.80 16.38
N LYS A 424 3.52 1.51 16.12
CA LYS A 424 2.62 2.54 15.58
C LYS A 424 2.67 3.80 16.43
N ARG A 425 2.90 4.97 15.80
CA ARG A 425 3.19 6.23 16.49
C ARG A 425 2.14 7.30 16.30
N ASN A 426 1.24 7.17 15.30
CA ASN A 426 0.29 8.21 14.93
C ASN A 426 0.98 9.57 14.68
N THR A 427 1.96 9.58 13.77
CA THR A 427 2.70 10.79 13.39
C THR A 427 2.42 11.17 11.94
N PRO A 428 2.49 12.46 11.58
CA PRO A 428 2.34 12.89 10.20
C PRO A 428 3.54 12.46 9.35
N MET A 429 3.29 12.03 8.14
CA MET A 429 4.34 11.66 7.18
C MET A 429 5.07 12.91 6.65
N VAL A 430 4.39 14.04 6.58
CA VAL A 430 4.99 15.30 6.12
C VAL A 430 6.18 15.75 6.97
N ASP A 431 6.28 15.30 8.23
CA ASP A 431 7.41 15.58 9.12
C ASP A 431 8.60 14.64 8.90
N ASP A 432 8.40 13.52 8.22
CA ASP A 432 9.45 12.50 8.03
C ASP A 432 9.57 12.06 6.56
N PRO A 433 9.94 12.99 5.65
CA PRO A 433 9.98 12.70 4.21
C PRO A 433 10.94 11.57 3.83
N LEU A 434 12.07 11.45 4.51
CA LEU A 434 13.10 10.46 4.17
C LEU A 434 12.70 9.03 4.53
N HIS A 435 11.73 8.84 5.42
CA HIS A 435 11.15 7.53 5.74
C HIS A 435 9.71 7.39 5.24
N SER A 436 9.27 8.30 4.37
CA SER A 436 7.94 8.27 3.76
C SER A 436 7.69 7.00 2.95
N THR A 437 6.41 6.76 2.66
CA THR A 437 5.99 5.69 1.75
C THR A 437 6.59 5.85 0.37
N ILE A 438 6.77 7.09 -0.09
CA ILE A 438 7.39 7.41 -1.39
C ILE A 438 8.82 6.90 -1.46
N VAL A 439 9.64 7.24 -0.46
CA VAL A 439 11.05 6.81 -0.42
C VAL A 439 11.14 5.29 -0.34
N LYS A 440 10.34 4.66 0.52
CA LYS A 440 10.34 3.20 0.66
C LYS A 440 10.00 2.48 -0.64
N LEU A 441 8.93 2.89 -1.32
CA LEU A 441 8.50 2.29 -2.59
C LEU A 441 9.53 2.51 -3.71
N SER A 442 10.20 3.65 -3.74
CA SER A 442 11.18 4.00 -4.78
C SER A 442 12.43 3.11 -4.79
N ARG A 443 12.52 2.16 -3.88
CA ARG A 443 13.63 1.19 -3.86
C ARG A 443 13.49 0.07 -4.90
N SER A 444 12.31 -0.25 -5.36
CA SER A 444 12.03 -1.45 -6.16
C SER A 444 11.87 -1.23 -7.67
N PRO A 445 11.45 -0.05 -8.18
CA PRO A 445 11.26 0.15 -9.60
C PRO A 445 12.51 -0.13 -10.43
N PHE A 446 12.34 -0.86 -11.55
CA PHE A 446 13.38 -1.11 -12.56
C PHE A 446 13.27 -0.12 -13.71
N LEU A 447 14.40 0.11 -14.39
CA LEU A 447 14.48 1.11 -15.46
C LEU A 447 13.54 0.82 -16.63
N ASP A 448 13.46 -0.45 -17.06
CA ASP A 448 12.76 -0.88 -18.26
C ASP A 448 11.53 -1.72 -17.98
N ARG A 449 10.93 -1.56 -16.77
CA ARG A 449 9.76 -2.33 -16.37
C ARG A 449 8.73 -1.44 -15.71
N PRO A 450 7.43 -1.71 -15.95
CA PRO A 450 6.37 -1.06 -15.19
C PRO A 450 6.54 -1.33 -13.68
N PHE A 451 6.07 -0.39 -12.89
CA PHE A 451 6.02 -0.53 -11.44
C PHE A 451 4.64 -0.19 -10.93
N THR A 452 4.08 -1.06 -10.11
CA THR A 452 2.83 -0.84 -9.39
C THR A 452 3.03 -0.89 -7.88
N VAL A 453 2.06 -0.36 -7.18
CA VAL A 453 1.93 -0.44 -5.73
C VAL A 453 0.59 -1.11 -5.46
N SER A 454 0.58 -2.44 -5.28
CA SER A 454 -0.68 -3.16 -5.17
C SER A 454 -1.27 -3.22 -3.76
N GLU A 455 -0.58 -2.67 -2.75
CA GLU A 455 -1.14 -2.38 -1.44
C GLU A 455 -0.51 -1.13 -0.83
N VAL A 456 -1.36 -0.16 -0.47
CA VAL A 456 -0.94 1.04 0.25
C VAL A 456 -2.07 1.58 1.09
N ASN A 457 -1.73 2.06 2.31
CA ASN A 457 -2.66 2.81 3.15
C ASN A 457 -1.89 3.61 4.23
N HIS A 458 -2.58 4.61 4.80
CA HIS A 458 -2.36 5.14 6.13
C HIS A 458 -3.44 4.53 7.03
N PRO A 459 -3.19 3.37 7.65
CA PRO A 459 -4.23 2.62 8.35
C PRO A 459 -4.80 3.38 9.54
N ASN A 460 -6.09 3.19 9.78
CA ASN A 460 -6.79 3.81 10.90
C ASN A 460 -6.39 3.13 12.25
N PRO A 461 -6.47 3.84 13.35
CA PRO A 461 -6.62 5.28 13.42
C PRO A 461 -5.33 6.00 13.04
N ASN A 462 -5.45 7.07 12.28
CA ASN A 462 -4.33 7.97 11.94
C ASN A 462 -4.89 9.39 11.74
N GLU A 463 -4.51 10.32 12.60
CA GLU A 463 -5.02 11.70 12.57
C GLU A 463 -4.58 12.47 11.32
N TYR A 464 -3.54 12.02 10.66
CA TYR A 464 -2.94 12.67 9.49
C TYR A 464 -3.24 11.93 8.18
N ALA A 465 -4.18 10.98 8.19
CA ALA A 465 -4.46 10.12 7.03
C ALA A 465 -4.85 10.90 5.77
N ALA A 466 -5.36 12.11 5.90
CA ALA A 466 -5.70 12.98 4.77
C ALA A 466 -4.50 13.31 3.87
N GLU A 467 -3.26 13.29 4.38
CA GLU A 467 -2.04 13.57 3.58
C GLU A 467 -1.73 12.52 2.52
N MET A 468 -2.26 11.27 2.69
CA MET A 468 -1.87 10.11 1.91
C MET A 468 -2.12 10.30 0.41
N ILE A 469 -3.36 10.57 0.03
CA ILE A 469 -3.79 10.52 -1.39
C ILE A 469 -3.09 11.59 -2.25
N PRO A 470 -3.08 12.87 -1.90
CA PRO A 470 -2.44 13.87 -2.74
C PRO A 470 -0.91 13.69 -2.83
N ILE A 471 -0.23 13.33 -1.74
CA ILE A 471 1.21 13.05 -1.77
C ILE A 471 1.51 11.84 -2.64
N LEU A 472 0.79 10.73 -2.43
CA LEU A 472 1.03 9.50 -3.16
C LEU A 472 0.73 9.66 -4.66
N ALA A 473 -0.41 10.24 -5.03
CA ALA A 473 -0.80 10.44 -6.42
C ALA A 473 0.22 11.32 -7.17
N SER A 474 0.68 12.40 -6.53
CA SER A 474 1.62 13.35 -7.14
C SER A 474 3.02 12.75 -7.29
N TYR A 475 3.52 12.10 -6.25
CA TYR A 475 4.84 11.46 -6.35
C TYR A 475 4.84 10.21 -7.21
N ALA A 476 3.75 9.46 -7.27
CA ALA A 476 3.61 8.34 -8.20
C ALA A 476 3.65 8.80 -9.67
N ALA A 477 2.97 9.92 -9.98
CA ALA A 477 3.06 10.55 -11.30
C ALA A 477 4.47 11.06 -11.58
N PHE A 478 5.11 11.74 -10.61
CA PHE A 478 6.49 12.21 -10.70
C PHE A 478 7.49 11.07 -10.87
N GLN A 479 7.36 9.99 -10.09
CA GLN A 479 8.17 8.79 -10.22
C GLN A 479 7.80 7.94 -11.44
N ASP A 480 6.78 8.34 -12.21
CA ASP A 480 6.29 7.67 -13.41
C ASP A 480 5.93 6.19 -13.17
N TRP A 481 5.27 5.91 -12.06
CA TRP A 481 4.73 4.59 -11.75
C TRP A 481 3.50 4.28 -12.62
N ASP A 482 3.15 2.98 -12.71
CA ASP A 482 2.07 2.51 -13.56
C ASP A 482 0.78 2.19 -12.81
N GLY A 483 0.84 2.03 -11.49
CA GLY A 483 -0.37 1.73 -10.73
C GLY A 483 -0.24 1.90 -9.23
N ILE A 484 -1.39 2.18 -8.62
CA ILE A 484 -1.58 2.24 -7.17
C ILE A 484 -2.89 1.53 -6.86
N TYR A 485 -2.89 0.65 -5.85
CA TYR A 485 -4.09 0.05 -5.29
C TYR A 485 -4.17 0.35 -3.80
N PHE A 486 -5.33 0.84 -3.37
CA PHE A 486 -5.59 1.13 -1.96
C PHE A 486 -6.14 -0.10 -1.24
N TYR A 487 -5.48 -0.49 -0.19
CA TYR A 487 -5.87 -1.61 0.66
C TYR A 487 -6.64 -1.07 1.87
N THR A 488 -8.01 -1.22 1.99
CA THR A 488 -8.95 -1.95 1.13
C THR A 488 -10.19 -1.09 0.81
N PHE A 489 -10.88 -1.46 -0.25
CA PHE A 489 -12.23 -0.98 -0.51
C PHE A 489 -13.19 -2.17 -0.38
N GLU A 490 -14.13 -2.09 0.56
CA GLU A 490 -14.99 -3.22 0.89
C GLU A 490 -16.45 -2.91 0.53
N PRO A 491 -17.00 -3.50 -0.54
CA PRO A 491 -18.42 -3.37 -0.85
C PRO A 491 -19.30 -3.74 0.36
N LYS A 492 -20.17 -2.83 0.77
CA LYS A 492 -21.07 -3.08 1.90
C LYS A 492 -22.28 -3.86 1.44
N VAL A 493 -22.71 -4.87 2.20
CA VAL A 493 -23.78 -5.80 1.84
C VAL A 493 -25.00 -5.55 2.72
N GLY A 494 -26.21 -5.45 2.09
CA GLY A 494 -27.49 -5.32 2.78
C GLY A 494 -27.93 -3.88 3.03
N ALA A 495 -29.09 -3.74 3.65
CA ALA A 495 -29.70 -2.43 3.97
C ALA A 495 -28.97 -1.67 5.10
N GLU A 496 -28.04 -2.34 5.78
CA GLU A 496 -27.26 -1.78 6.86
C GLU A 496 -26.00 -1.09 6.33
N TRP A 497 -26.17 0.01 5.64
CA TRP A 497 -25.09 0.92 5.33
C TRP A 497 -24.58 1.49 6.65
N GLN A 498 -23.33 1.18 6.95
CA GLN A 498 -22.70 1.73 8.14
C GLN A 498 -22.16 3.10 7.82
N HIS A 499 -22.36 4.02 8.74
CA HIS A 499 -21.86 5.39 8.64
C HIS A 499 -20.64 5.59 9.52
N TYR A 500 -19.82 4.55 9.67
CA TYR A 500 -18.59 4.60 10.46
C TYR A 500 -17.54 3.62 9.90
N VAL A 501 -16.27 3.86 10.20
CA VAL A 501 -15.16 2.99 9.80
C VAL A 501 -14.91 1.96 10.90
N ALA A 502 -15.13 0.69 10.57
CA ALA A 502 -15.05 -0.41 11.56
C ALA A 502 -13.68 -1.11 11.62
N ASP A 503 -12.79 -0.82 10.69
CA ASP A 503 -11.52 -1.54 10.49
C ASP A 503 -10.34 -0.60 10.18
N GLU A 504 -9.12 -1.07 10.41
CA GLU A 504 -7.91 -0.31 10.19
C GLU A 504 -7.67 0.08 8.72
N PHE A 505 -8.08 -0.77 7.78
CA PHE A 505 -7.70 -0.65 6.37
C PHE A 505 -8.81 -0.17 5.44
N ASP A 506 -10.06 -0.32 5.85
CA ASP A 506 -11.21 -0.01 5.00
C ASP A 506 -11.32 1.49 4.71
N ILE A 507 -11.17 1.86 3.43
CA ILE A 507 -11.31 3.25 2.98
C ILE A 507 -12.73 3.59 2.54
N THR A 508 -13.61 2.61 2.34
CA THR A 508 -14.92 2.79 1.68
C THR A 508 -15.78 3.85 2.36
N LEU A 509 -15.70 3.95 3.68
CA LEU A 509 -16.46 4.93 4.47
C LEU A 509 -15.56 5.97 5.15
N ASP A 510 -14.25 5.96 4.88
CA ASP A 510 -13.31 6.94 5.41
C ASP A 510 -13.57 8.32 4.80
N PRO A 511 -14.00 9.32 5.60
CA PRO A 511 -14.50 10.59 5.08
C PRO A 511 -13.42 11.44 4.42
N VAL A 512 -12.14 11.25 4.76
CA VAL A 512 -11.05 12.04 4.18
C VAL A 512 -10.39 11.32 3.01
N LYS A 513 -10.31 9.98 3.04
CA LYS A 513 -9.72 9.21 1.94
C LYS A 513 -10.66 9.13 0.76
N MET A 514 -11.93 8.71 0.96
CA MET A 514 -12.88 8.60 -0.14
C MET A 514 -13.15 9.93 -0.85
N THR A 515 -13.28 11.01 -0.09
CA THR A 515 -13.45 12.36 -0.69
C THR A 515 -12.30 12.72 -1.64
N GLN A 516 -11.08 12.28 -1.36
CA GLN A 516 -9.89 12.60 -2.16
C GLN A 516 -9.63 11.61 -3.31
N MET A 517 -10.35 10.49 -3.40
CA MET A 517 -10.13 9.48 -4.46
C MET A 517 -10.24 10.09 -5.85
N SER A 518 -11.27 10.89 -6.11
CA SER A 518 -11.45 11.57 -7.40
C SER A 518 -10.30 12.53 -7.73
N VAL A 519 -9.79 13.27 -6.74
CA VAL A 519 -8.64 14.17 -6.91
C VAL A 519 -7.36 13.39 -7.22
N GLY A 520 -7.12 12.29 -6.49
CA GLY A 520 -5.98 11.42 -6.74
C GLY A 520 -5.99 10.81 -8.14
N ALA A 521 -7.17 10.36 -8.61
CA ALA A 521 -7.36 9.87 -9.97
C ALA A 521 -7.06 10.94 -11.03
N LEU A 522 -7.52 12.18 -10.81
CA LEU A 522 -7.21 13.31 -11.69
C LEU A 522 -5.69 13.58 -11.75
N ILE A 523 -5.01 13.62 -10.62
CA ILE A 523 -3.57 13.87 -10.56
C ILE A 523 -2.78 12.75 -11.26
N PHE A 524 -3.08 11.50 -10.94
CA PHE A 524 -2.29 10.35 -11.37
C PHE A 524 -2.66 9.84 -12.75
N CYS A 525 -3.94 9.52 -13.01
CA CYS A 525 -4.37 8.94 -14.30
C CYS A 525 -4.27 9.94 -15.44
N ARG A 526 -4.60 11.21 -15.19
CA ARG A 526 -4.48 12.30 -16.16
C ARG A 526 -3.05 12.84 -16.31
N ALA A 527 -2.14 12.40 -15.45
CA ALA A 527 -0.75 12.88 -15.38
C ALA A 527 -0.67 14.41 -15.23
N ASP A 528 -1.33 14.96 -14.22
CA ASP A 528 -1.28 16.40 -13.95
C ASP A 528 0.07 16.84 -13.40
N VAL A 529 0.83 15.94 -12.78
CA VAL A 529 2.23 16.11 -12.39
C VAL A 529 3.12 15.46 -13.44
N GLN A 530 4.16 16.18 -13.87
CA GLN A 530 5.11 15.71 -14.87
C GLN A 530 6.08 14.67 -14.30
N PRO A 531 6.47 13.65 -15.08
CA PRO A 531 7.51 12.70 -14.69
C PRO A 531 8.85 13.41 -14.44
N ALA A 532 9.67 12.83 -13.58
CA ALA A 532 11.02 13.31 -13.29
C ALA A 532 11.85 13.47 -14.57
N LYS A 533 12.56 14.59 -14.68
CA LYS A 533 13.47 14.89 -15.81
C LYS A 533 14.74 14.05 -15.75
N GLU A 534 15.22 13.78 -14.54
CA GLU A 534 16.41 12.99 -14.29
C GLU A 534 16.04 11.65 -13.62
N ILE A 535 16.60 10.56 -14.16
CA ILE A 535 16.46 9.21 -13.61
C ILE A 535 17.78 8.77 -12.99
N VAL A 536 17.83 8.63 -11.69
CA VAL A 536 18.96 8.06 -10.97
C VAL A 536 18.84 6.54 -10.98
N ALA A 537 19.63 5.90 -11.84
CA ALA A 537 19.60 4.45 -12.04
C ALA A 537 20.76 3.77 -11.29
N ARG A 538 20.43 2.80 -10.44
CA ARG A 538 21.37 2.05 -9.60
C ARG A 538 21.71 0.69 -10.23
N THR A 539 22.97 0.33 -10.20
CA THR A 539 23.47 -1.01 -10.58
C THR A 539 24.12 -1.66 -9.38
N TYR A 540 23.82 -2.93 -9.16
CA TYR A 540 24.37 -3.74 -8.10
C TYR A 540 25.15 -4.91 -8.70
N SER A 541 26.27 -5.31 -8.07
CA SER A 541 26.89 -6.60 -8.39
C SER A 541 26.14 -7.74 -7.72
N ALA A 542 26.30 -8.97 -8.25
CA ALA A 542 25.73 -10.16 -7.61
C ALA A 542 26.24 -10.34 -6.17
N GLU A 543 27.47 -9.93 -5.90
CA GLU A 543 28.03 -9.92 -4.55
C GLU A 543 27.29 -8.94 -3.63
N GLN A 544 27.05 -7.71 -4.08
CA GLN A 544 26.30 -6.73 -3.28
C GLN A 544 24.87 -7.20 -3.00
N VAL A 545 24.23 -7.86 -3.96
CA VAL A 545 22.89 -8.43 -3.75
C VAL A 545 22.93 -9.51 -2.66
N ASN A 546 23.91 -10.41 -2.66
CA ASN A 546 24.06 -11.40 -1.61
C ASN A 546 24.39 -10.74 -0.26
N GLU A 547 25.35 -9.80 -0.21
CA GLU A 547 25.73 -9.08 1.00
C GLU A 547 24.58 -8.28 1.60
N SER A 548 23.63 -7.77 0.79
CA SER A 548 22.49 -7.01 1.28
C SER A 548 21.68 -7.77 2.33
N ALA A 549 21.59 -9.11 2.21
CA ALA A 549 20.83 -9.94 3.16
C ALA A 549 21.39 -9.94 4.58
N ARG A 550 22.63 -9.49 4.79
CA ARG A 550 23.28 -9.40 6.11
C ARG A 550 23.69 -7.99 6.51
N LEU A 551 23.26 -6.96 5.80
CA LEU A 551 23.47 -5.58 6.20
C LEU A 551 22.91 -5.30 7.61
N PRO A 552 23.50 -4.37 8.36
CA PRO A 552 22.96 -3.87 9.61
C PRO A 552 21.54 -3.33 9.43
N GLU A 553 20.72 -3.38 10.46
CA GLU A 553 19.33 -2.95 10.39
C GLU A 553 19.19 -1.48 9.99
N SER A 554 20.13 -0.64 10.43
CA SER A 554 20.19 0.79 10.06
C SER A 554 20.39 1.03 8.56
N GLU A 555 20.94 0.05 7.83
CA GLU A 555 21.20 0.16 6.40
C GLU A 555 20.22 -0.64 5.53
N ARG A 556 19.39 -1.50 6.14
CA ARG A 556 18.49 -2.42 5.44
C ARG A 556 17.39 -1.78 4.62
N PRO A 557 16.74 -0.69 5.06
CA PRO A 557 15.66 -0.14 4.28
C PRO A 557 16.11 0.32 2.89
N TYR A 558 17.39 0.63 2.73
CA TYR A 558 17.88 1.41 1.61
C TYR A 558 19.07 0.79 0.89
N PHE A 559 18.96 -0.35 0.30
CA PHE A 559 19.59 -0.66 -0.94
C PHE A 559 21.11 -0.64 -1.05
N THR A 560 21.69 0.53 -1.01
CA THR A 560 23.12 0.77 -1.20
C THR A 560 23.55 1.67 -0.07
N PRO A 561 24.54 1.25 0.73
CA PRO A 561 25.12 2.14 1.73
C PRO A 561 25.51 3.49 1.11
N GLY A 562 25.06 4.57 1.71
CA GLY A 562 25.30 5.94 1.24
C GLY A 562 24.43 6.40 0.08
N PHE A 563 23.33 5.70 -0.27
CA PHE A 563 22.33 6.22 -1.20
C PHE A 563 21.56 7.36 -0.55
N PRO A 564 21.49 8.54 -1.21
CA PRO A 564 20.77 9.69 -0.67
C PRO A 564 19.26 9.44 -0.74
N LEU A 565 18.59 9.36 0.41
CA LEU A 565 17.18 9.05 0.51
C LEU A 565 16.30 10.10 -0.18
N SER A 566 16.73 11.37 -0.14
CA SER A 566 16.04 12.46 -0.83
C SER A 566 16.02 12.34 -2.34
N THR A 567 16.82 11.44 -2.93
CA THR A 567 16.81 11.21 -4.37
C THR A 567 15.41 10.92 -4.88
N ALA A 568 14.66 10.06 -4.19
CA ALA A 568 13.29 9.70 -4.58
C ALA A 568 12.28 10.86 -4.49
N LEU A 569 12.61 11.92 -3.74
CA LEU A 569 11.78 13.13 -3.62
C LEU A 569 12.13 14.20 -4.64
N ARG A 570 13.26 14.06 -5.33
CA ARG A 570 13.81 15.07 -6.23
C ARG A 570 13.99 14.59 -7.66
N HIS A 571 14.19 13.30 -7.87
CA HIS A 571 14.48 12.65 -9.14
C HIS A 571 13.77 11.31 -9.24
N GLY A 572 13.66 10.75 -10.44
CA GLY A 572 13.22 9.38 -10.63
C GLY A 572 14.26 8.39 -10.10
N SER A 573 13.84 7.38 -9.34
CA SER A 573 14.72 6.36 -8.78
C SER A 573 14.45 4.99 -9.40
N ARG A 574 15.47 4.34 -9.99
CA ARG A 574 15.34 3.04 -10.66
C ARG A 574 16.50 2.10 -10.35
N ILE A 575 16.25 0.79 -10.43
CA ILE A 575 17.27 -0.25 -10.53
C ILE A 575 17.57 -0.48 -12.01
N ARG A 576 18.84 -0.42 -12.41
CA ARG A 576 19.27 -0.75 -13.76
C ARG A 576 19.60 -2.23 -13.91
N SER A 577 20.32 -2.80 -12.93
CA SER A 577 20.79 -4.18 -12.96
C SER A 577 21.13 -4.70 -11.57
N LEU A 578 20.98 -6.01 -11.39
CA LEU A 578 21.40 -6.74 -10.17
C LEU A 578 22.67 -7.59 -10.40
N THR A 579 23.32 -7.45 -11.56
CA THR A 579 24.48 -8.28 -11.95
C THR A 579 25.56 -7.48 -12.68
N GLY A 580 25.52 -6.13 -12.60
CA GLY A 580 26.46 -5.26 -13.30
C GLY A 580 27.57 -4.69 -12.39
N PRO A 581 28.45 -3.85 -12.96
CA PRO A 581 29.40 -3.07 -12.17
C PRO A 581 28.64 -2.15 -11.20
N PRO A 582 29.00 -2.14 -9.91
CA PRO A 582 28.27 -1.34 -8.91
C PRO A 582 28.28 0.16 -9.24
N THR A 583 27.16 0.81 -8.96
CA THR A 583 27.08 2.29 -9.05
C THR A 583 28.10 2.89 -8.08
N ALA A 584 28.82 3.91 -8.54
CA ALA A 584 29.76 4.67 -7.73
C ALA A 584 29.04 5.42 -6.59
N LYS A 585 29.82 6.05 -5.71
CA LYS A 585 29.29 6.82 -4.58
C LYS A 585 28.37 7.95 -5.05
N PHE A 586 27.28 8.10 -4.32
CA PHE A 586 26.32 9.20 -4.51
C PHE A 586 26.78 10.46 -3.76
N ALA A 587 26.26 11.62 -4.19
CA ALA A 587 26.40 12.85 -3.42
C ALA A 587 25.58 12.74 -2.10
N PRO A 588 25.96 13.43 -1.03
CA PRO A 588 25.16 13.49 0.20
C PRO A 588 23.78 14.07 -0.05
N ASP A 589 22.82 13.74 0.82
CA ASP A 589 21.50 14.37 0.84
C ASP A 589 21.62 15.88 1.02
N PRO A 590 20.94 16.70 0.18
CA PRO A 590 20.81 18.11 0.45
C PRO A 590 19.88 18.35 1.66
N ALA A 591 19.98 19.52 2.24
CA ALA A 591 19.00 19.98 3.22
C ALA A 591 17.63 20.23 2.54
N PRO A 592 16.49 20.09 3.29
CA PRO A 592 15.19 20.51 2.79
C PRO A 592 15.15 22.04 2.49
N PRO A 593 14.20 22.51 1.66
CA PRO A 593 13.12 21.75 1.07
C PRO A 593 13.57 20.80 -0.04
N TYR A 594 12.90 19.63 -0.16
CA TYR A 594 13.11 18.71 -1.25
C TYR A 594 12.19 19.10 -2.41
N VAL A 595 12.76 19.70 -3.43
CA VAL A 595 12.03 20.15 -4.62
C VAL A 595 12.29 19.17 -5.76
N THR A 596 11.22 18.72 -6.41
CA THR A 596 11.32 17.87 -7.61
C THR A 596 12.05 18.60 -8.73
N ASP A 597 12.75 17.89 -9.60
CA ASP A 597 13.47 18.49 -10.74
C ASP A 597 12.53 19.09 -11.80
N THR A 598 11.23 18.81 -11.73
CA THR A 598 10.19 19.52 -12.48
C THR A 598 9.81 20.85 -11.85
N GLY A 599 10.07 21.04 -10.56
CA GLY A 599 9.66 22.19 -9.78
C GLY A 599 8.19 22.18 -9.33
N GLU A 600 7.45 21.12 -9.63
CA GLU A 600 6.00 21.04 -9.38
C GLU A 600 5.63 20.58 -7.97
N ILE A 601 6.54 19.88 -7.27
CA ILE A 601 6.33 19.44 -5.89
C ILE A 601 7.48 19.95 -5.04
N ALA A 602 7.18 20.53 -3.88
CA ALA A 602 8.17 20.89 -2.88
C ALA A 602 7.74 20.36 -1.51
N TRP A 603 8.66 19.63 -0.86
CA TRP A 603 8.45 19.09 0.48
C TRP A 603 9.30 19.89 1.47
N HIS A 604 8.64 20.74 2.22
CA HIS A 604 9.22 21.58 3.26
C HIS A 604 9.22 20.83 4.59
N VAL A 605 10.30 20.96 5.34
CA VAL A 605 10.42 20.40 6.69
C VAL A 605 10.99 21.47 7.59
N ASP A 606 10.29 21.76 8.65
CA ASP A 606 10.72 22.70 9.67
C ASP A 606 10.49 22.07 11.06
N PRO A 607 11.49 22.03 11.93
CA PRO A 607 11.37 21.40 13.24
C PRO A 607 10.42 22.15 14.21
N VAL A 608 10.04 23.38 13.90
CA VAL A 608 9.13 24.21 14.71
C VAL A 608 7.75 24.32 14.08
N LYS A 609 7.70 24.53 12.77
CA LYS A 609 6.46 24.73 12.00
C LYS A 609 5.88 23.45 11.42
N HIS A 610 6.53 22.32 11.62
CA HIS A 610 6.20 21.02 11.01
C HIS A 610 6.29 21.04 9.48
N GLY A 611 5.98 19.90 8.86
CA GLY A 611 6.09 19.70 7.42
C GLY A 611 4.92 20.26 6.62
N LEU A 612 5.22 20.67 5.39
CA LEU A 612 4.23 21.04 4.39
C LEU A 612 4.70 20.59 3.00
N VAL A 613 3.82 19.92 2.26
CA VAL A 613 4.04 19.63 0.83
C VAL A 613 3.17 20.58 0.00
N THR A 614 3.81 21.25 -0.97
CA THR A 614 3.10 22.02 -2.00
C THR A 614 3.13 21.30 -3.33
N ILE A 615 2.01 21.30 -4.04
CA ILE A 615 1.86 20.76 -5.39
C ILE A 615 1.35 21.90 -6.25
N ASP A 616 2.09 22.27 -7.29
CA ASP A 616 1.77 23.40 -8.16
C ASP A 616 1.90 23.02 -9.62
N THR A 617 0.81 22.56 -10.20
CA THR A 617 0.70 22.23 -11.61
C THR A 617 -0.42 23.04 -12.29
N PRO A 618 -0.48 23.12 -13.62
CA PRO A 618 -1.53 23.87 -14.29
C PRO A 618 -2.95 23.38 -13.98
N ARG A 619 -3.17 22.10 -13.68
CA ARG A 619 -4.49 21.49 -13.51
C ARG A 619 -4.78 21.00 -12.09
N ALA A 620 -3.77 20.85 -11.26
CA ALA A 620 -3.89 20.42 -9.87
C ALA A 620 -2.95 21.18 -8.96
N GLN A 621 -3.45 21.67 -7.84
CA GLN A 621 -2.67 22.33 -6.82
C GLN A 621 -3.05 21.83 -5.43
N ALA A 622 -2.10 21.83 -4.50
CA ALA A 622 -2.37 21.42 -3.13
C ALA A 622 -1.43 22.06 -2.11
N LEU A 623 -1.96 22.18 -0.89
CA LEU A 623 -1.23 22.45 0.34
C LEU A 623 -1.53 21.29 1.29
N VAL A 624 -0.52 20.53 1.69
CA VAL A 624 -0.69 19.26 2.43
C VAL A 624 0.19 19.27 3.68
N GLY A 625 -0.41 19.33 4.86
CA GLY A 625 0.32 19.29 6.12
C GLY A 625 -0.07 20.40 7.09
N PHE A 626 0.91 21.03 7.73
CA PHE A 626 0.69 22.06 8.75
C PHE A 626 0.53 23.44 8.11
N VAL A 627 -0.64 23.66 7.50
CA VAL A 627 -0.93 24.81 6.64
C VAL A 627 -0.96 26.12 7.44
N ARG A 628 -1.57 26.14 8.63
CA ARG A 628 -1.66 27.35 9.46
C ARG A 628 -0.28 27.92 9.78
N ASP A 629 0.64 27.06 10.21
CA ASP A 629 1.97 27.48 10.66
C ASP A 629 2.89 27.80 9.48
N ASN A 630 2.50 27.40 8.27
CA ASN A 630 3.16 27.65 7.00
C ASN A 630 2.30 28.50 6.03
N SER A 631 1.43 29.37 6.52
CA SER A 631 0.47 30.15 5.74
C SER A 631 1.10 31.04 4.64
N GLN A 632 2.40 31.37 4.76
CA GLN A 632 3.15 32.06 3.70
C GLN A 632 3.44 31.18 2.47
N MET A 633 3.33 29.83 2.61
CA MET A 633 3.51 28.92 1.48
C MET A 633 2.24 28.90 0.64
N THR A 634 2.36 29.21 -0.62
CA THR A 634 1.26 29.29 -1.58
C THR A 634 1.66 28.60 -2.88
N THR A 635 0.66 28.23 -3.67
CA THR A 635 0.86 27.84 -5.05
C THR A 635 0.41 28.99 -5.97
N ARG A 636 0.55 28.84 -7.28
CA ARG A 636 0.18 29.87 -8.25
C ARG A 636 -1.26 30.35 -8.07
N HIS A 637 -2.21 29.40 -7.93
CA HIS A 637 -3.63 29.71 -7.90
C HIS A 637 -4.26 29.59 -6.50
N LEU A 638 -3.52 29.10 -5.49
CA LEU A 638 -4.08 28.77 -4.19
C LEU A 638 -3.25 29.34 -3.05
N ALA A 639 -3.87 30.15 -2.22
CA ALA A 639 -3.38 30.54 -0.90
C ALA A 639 -4.44 30.19 0.15
N ALA A 640 -4.02 29.87 1.35
CA ALA A 640 -4.90 29.46 2.43
C ALA A 640 -4.58 30.19 3.74
N GLU A 641 -5.62 30.67 4.41
CA GLU A 641 -5.57 31.19 5.77
C GLU A 641 -6.60 30.40 6.61
N VAL A 642 -6.13 29.31 7.23
CA VAL A 642 -6.98 28.37 7.96
C VAL A 642 -6.64 28.33 9.44
N LYS A 643 -7.62 27.98 10.26
CA LYS A 643 -7.47 27.85 11.72
C LYS A 643 -6.85 26.51 12.13
N ASN A 644 -7.10 25.46 11.33
CA ASN A 644 -6.57 24.13 11.57
C ASN A 644 -5.04 24.15 11.51
N ASP A 645 -4.37 23.53 12.48
CA ASP A 645 -2.92 23.33 12.44
C ASP A 645 -2.54 22.41 11.29
N PHE A 646 -3.23 21.27 11.16
CA PHE A 646 -3.08 20.31 10.08
C PHE A 646 -4.28 20.39 9.12
N ALA A 647 -4.01 20.54 7.83
CA ALA A 647 -5.03 20.55 6.79
C ALA A 647 -4.45 20.05 5.46
N VAL A 648 -5.31 19.46 4.64
CA VAL A 648 -5.02 19.02 3.29
C VAL A 648 -6.01 19.68 2.35
N ILE A 649 -5.53 20.61 1.56
CA ILE A 649 -6.33 21.42 0.66
C ILE A 649 -5.87 21.13 -0.77
N THR A 650 -6.77 20.63 -1.61
CA THR A 650 -6.47 20.34 -3.02
C THR A 650 -7.43 21.08 -3.94
N LEU A 651 -6.93 21.57 -5.05
CA LEU A 651 -7.71 22.26 -6.08
C LEU A 651 -7.41 21.62 -7.44
N SER A 652 -8.40 21.02 -8.09
CA SER A 652 -8.24 20.31 -9.36
C SER A 652 -9.26 20.76 -10.41
N SER A 653 -8.80 20.96 -11.64
CA SER A 653 -9.68 21.19 -12.77
C SER A 653 -10.49 19.93 -13.12
N LEU A 654 -11.80 20.06 -13.25
CA LEU A 654 -12.71 19.00 -13.72
C LEU A 654 -12.79 18.90 -15.26
N SER A 655 -11.86 19.53 -15.96
CA SER A 655 -11.77 19.51 -17.43
C SER A 655 -10.33 19.37 -17.91
N ALA A 656 -10.11 19.35 -19.21
CA ALA A 656 -8.77 19.38 -19.80
C ALA A 656 -8.09 20.76 -19.64
N GLU A 657 -8.85 21.81 -19.37
CA GLU A 657 -8.33 23.15 -19.20
C GLU A 657 -7.52 23.31 -17.89
N PRO A 658 -6.49 24.15 -17.88
CA PRO A 658 -5.81 24.50 -16.63
C PRO A 658 -6.74 25.27 -15.68
N ILE A 659 -6.43 25.27 -14.38
CA ILE A 659 -7.20 25.96 -13.33
C ILE A 659 -7.50 27.41 -13.72
N GLN A 660 -6.53 28.08 -14.30
CA GLN A 660 -6.64 29.46 -14.79
C GLN A 660 -7.86 29.69 -15.72
N ARG A 661 -8.23 28.69 -16.55
CA ARG A 661 -9.31 28.80 -17.54
C ARG A 661 -10.49 27.84 -17.31
N ALA A 662 -10.37 26.92 -16.36
CA ALA A 662 -11.43 25.98 -16.07
C ALA A 662 -12.67 26.66 -15.47
N ASN A 663 -13.87 26.28 -15.93
CA ASN A 663 -15.13 26.78 -15.38
C ASN A 663 -15.60 26.00 -14.15
N ARG A 664 -15.09 24.79 -13.95
CA ARG A 664 -15.43 23.91 -12.83
C ARG A 664 -14.18 23.35 -12.21
N LEU A 665 -14.05 23.51 -10.90
CA LEU A 665 -12.94 23.00 -10.11
C LEU A 665 -13.49 22.16 -8.96
N LEU A 666 -12.83 21.06 -8.64
CA LEU A 666 -13.07 20.30 -7.43
C LEU A 666 -12.05 20.75 -6.36
N LEU A 667 -12.58 21.19 -5.24
CA LEU A 667 -11.80 21.55 -4.05
C LEU A 667 -12.04 20.50 -2.98
N THR A 668 -10.98 19.93 -2.39
CA THR A 668 -11.10 19.21 -1.12
C THR A 668 -10.39 19.98 -0.01
N ALA A 669 -10.96 19.93 1.18
CA ALA A 669 -10.40 20.54 2.39
C ALA A 669 -10.64 19.57 3.55
N CYS A 670 -9.64 18.74 3.83
CA CYS A 670 -9.67 17.64 4.78
C CYS A 670 -8.72 17.89 5.94
N SER A 671 -9.10 17.45 7.13
CA SER A 671 -8.27 17.47 8.34
C SER A 671 -8.41 16.13 9.06
N ARG A 672 -8.50 16.14 10.37
CA ARG A 672 -8.69 14.96 11.22
C ARG A 672 -10.13 14.45 11.16
N TRP A 673 -10.29 13.17 11.48
CA TRP A 673 -11.60 12.56 11.64
C TRP A 673 -11.55 11.43 12.67
N GLN A 674 -12.72 11.05 13.17
CA GLN A 674 -12.90 9.88 14.03
C GLN A 674 -14.35 9.37 13.97
N ASN A 675 -14.60 8.17 14.51
CA ASN A 675 -15.97 7.70 14.76
C ASN A 675 -16.54 8.40 16.01
N THR A 676 -17.86 8.51 16.11
CA THR A 676 -18.52 8.99 17.31
C THR A 676 -18.19 8.09 18.49
N GLY A 677 -17.69 8.68 19.58
CA GLY A 677 -17.32 7.96 20.79
C GLY A 677 -16.01 7.17 20.73
N SER A 678 -15.18 7.34 19.69
CA SER A 678 -13.82 6.77 19.67
C SER A 678 -12.98 7.30 20.83
N GLN A 679 -12.12 6.46 21.37
CA GLN A 679 -11.20 6.82 22.45
C GLN A 679 -9.79 6.31 22.12
N TRP A 680 -8.82 7.20 22.16
CA TRP A 680 -7.41 6.86 22.04
C TRP A 680 -6.90 6.13 23.27
N ASN A 681 -5.92 5.27 23.07
CA ASN A 681 -5.15 4.68 24.17
C ASN A 681 -4.25 5.75 24.83
N ASP A 682 -3.69 5.44 26.01
CA ASP A 682 -2.81 6.35 26.77
C ASP A 682 -1.61 6.91 25.97
N ARG A 683 -1.18 6.20 24.94
CA ARG A 683 -0.06 6.60 24.07
C ARG A 683 -0.49 7.37 22.83
N HIS A 684 -1.79 7.55 22.63
CA HIS A 684 -2.37 8.20 21.45
C HIS A 684 -1.93 7.56 20.11
N THR A 685 -1.84 6.22 20.08
CA THR A 685 -1.36 5.48 18.91
C THR A 685 -2.40 4.57 18.27
N LEU A 686 -3.38 4.11 19.05
CA LEU A 686 -4.47 3.24 18.62
C LEU A 686 -5.75 3.63 19.34
N TRP A 687 -6.89 3.23 18.83
CA TRP A 687 -8.16 3.38 19.52
C TRP A 687 -8.42 2.19 20.46
N ASP A 688 -8.56 2.46 21.75
CA ASP A 688 -9.07 1.51 22.74
C ASP A 688 -10.58 1.30 22.59
N LYS A 689 -11.29 2.34 22.10
CA LYS A 689 -12.68 2.28 21.67
C LYS A 689 -12.81 2.75 20.24
N TRP A 690 -13.44 1.95 19.39
CA TRP A 690 -13.66 2.27 17.98
C TRP A 690 -14.85 3.18 17.74
N GLY A 691 -15.77 3.23 18.73
CA GLY A 691 -16.98 4.04 18.62
C GLY A 691 -18.00 3.44 17.66
N HIS A 692 -18.83 4.32 17.11
CA HIS A 692 -19.96 3.97 16.24
C HIS A 692 -20.21 5.08 15.20
N GLY A 693 -21.22 4.92 14.35
CA GLY A 693 -21.68 5.98 13.44
C GLY A 693 -22.40 7.14 14.15
N PRO A 694 -22.43 8.32 13.53
CA PRO A 694 -21.75 8.69 12.31
C PRO A 694 -20.25 8.94 12.48
N THR A 695 -19.49 8.96 11.41
CA THR A 695 -18.14 9.54 11.40
C THR A 695 -18.22 11.05 11.66
N LEU A 696 -17.21 11.57 12.34
CA LEU A 696 -17.07 12.98 12.68
C LEU A 696 -15.79 13.51 12.00
N ILE A 697 -15.87 14.67 11.37
CA ILE A 697 -14.72 15.37 10.79
C ILE A 697 -14.38 16.62 11.60
N GLU A 698 -13.13 16.99 11.65
CA GLU A 698 -12.67 18.33 11.97
C GLU A 698 -12.76 19.16 10.67
N PRO A 699 -13.78 20.04 10.49
CA PRO A 699 -13.91 20.79 9.26
C PRO A 699 -12.74 21.78 9.12
N VAL A 700 -12.19 21.88 7.92
CA VAL A 700 -11.20 22.94 7.65
C VAL A 700 -11.93 24.27 7.61
N THR A 701 -11.56 25.18 8.52
CA THR A 701 -12.21 26.49 8.69
C THR A 701 -11.25 27.64 8.40
N GLY A 702 -11.75 28.66 7.73
CA GLY A 702 -10.96 29.82 7.35
C GLY A 702 -11.29 30.30 5.93
N TRP A 703 -10.26 30.73 5.21
CA TRP A 703 -10.41 31.35 3.90
C TRP A 703 -9.40 30.79 2.91
N LEU A 704 -9.82 30.67 1.66
CA LEU A 704 -8.92 30.46 0.53
C LEU A 704 -8.92 31.68 -0.37
N VAL A 705 -7.79 32.00 -0.97
CA VAL A 705 -7.69 32.97 -2.04
C VAL A 705 -7.32 32.25 -3.34
N LEU A 706 -8.24 32.33 -4.31
CA LEU A 706 -8.02 31.82 -5.65
C LEU A 706 -7.51 32.97 -6.54
N ARG A 707 -6.33 32.77 -7.13
CA ARG A 707 -5.62 33.78 -7.92
C ARG A 707 -5.56 33.42 -9.41
N GLU A 708 -5.29 34.40 -10.25
CA GLU A 708 -5.04 34.23 -11.69
C GLU A 708 -6.13 33.41 -12.41
N LEU A 709 -7.41 33.68 -12.14
CA LEU A 709 -8.53 33.11 -12.87
C LEU A 709 -8.91 34.04 -14.02
N ASP A 710 -8.52 33.69 -15.26
CA ASP A 710 -8.68 34.52 -16.44
C ASP A 710 -10.16 34.89 -16.69
N GLY A 711 -10.42 36.19 -16.82
CA GLY A 711 -11.76 36.68 -17.16
C GLY A 711 -12.86 36.39 -16.14
N ALA A 712 -12.52 35.91 -14.93
CA ALA A 712 -13.52 35.60 -13.91
C ALA A 712 -14.28 36.86 -13.46
N VAL A 713 -15.61 36.85 -13.62
CA VAL A 713 -16.53 37.89 -13.13
C VAL A 713 -17.20 37.47 -11.82
N ALA A 714 -17.31 36.16 -11.55
CA ALA A 714 -17.74 35.63 -10.26
C ALA A 714 -17.12 34.25 -10.01
N VAL A 715 -16.96 33.93 -8.73
CA VAL A 715 -16.58 32.58 -8.23
C VAL A 715 -17.65 32.15 -7.25
N LEU A 716 -18.20 30.96 -7.47
CA LEU A 716 -19.24 30.37 -6.64
C LEU A 716 -18.73 29.09 -6.01
N LEU A 717 -18.81 28.98 -4.69
CA LEU A 717 -18.44 27.81 -3.90
C LEU A 717 -19.70 27.06 -3.48
N THR A 718 -19.82 25.80 -3.86
CA THR A 718 -20.92 24.92 -3.46
C THR A 718 -20.37 23.82 -2.54
N PRO A 719 -20.68 23.82 -1.23
CA PRO A 719 -20.35 22.73 -0.35
C PRO A 719 -21.07 21.44 -0.75
N LEU A 720 -20.42 20.30 -0.59
CA LEU A 720 -20.96 18.99 -0.95
C LEU A 720 -21.09 18.10 0.28
N ASP A 721 -22.14 17.29 0.35
CA ASP A 721 -22.34 16.30 1.42
C ASP A 721 -21.58 15.00 1.16
N GLY A 722 -21.76 13.99 2.01
CA GLY A 722 -21.10 12.69 1.88
C GLY A 722 -21.50 11.86 0.65
N ALA A 723 -22.58 12.26 -0.02
CA ALA A 723 -22.99 11.76 -1.34
C ALA A 723 -22.47 12.65 -2.48
N SER A 724 -21.62 13.61 -2.18
CA SER A 724 -21.17 14.66 -3.10
C SER A 724 -22.30 15.44 -3.76
N GLN A 725 -23.43 15.60 -3.04
CA GLN A 725 -24.55 16.43 -3.48
C GLN A 725 -24.46 17.84 -2.87
N PRO A 726 -24.95 18.88 -3.56
CA PRO A 726 -24.90 20.25 -3.05
C PRO A 726 -25.61 20.43 -1.70
N ILE A 727 -24.94 21.07 -0.76
CA ILE A 727 -25.51 21.51 0.52
C ILE A 727 -25.90 22.99 0.40
N GLY A 728 -27.21 23.27 0.37
CA GLY A 728 -27.72 24.64 0.32
C GLY A 728 -27.46 25.34 -1.00
N GLN A 729 -27.39 26.68 -0.97
CA GLN A 729 -27.13 27.51 -2.13
C GLN A 729 -25.63 27.80 -2.30
N PRO A 730 -25.15 28.00 -3.54
CA PRO A 730 -23.77 28.42 -3.77
C PRO A 730 -23.40 29.70 -3.02
N ILE A 731 -22.21 29.74 -2.44
CA ILE A 731 -21.66 30.88 -1.71
C ILE A 731 -20.82 31.70 -2.69
N GLY A 732 -21.13 32.99 -2.83
CA GLY A 732 -20.36 33.90 -3.68
C GLY A 732 -18.99 34.23 -3.06
N GLY A 733 -17.91 34.11 -3.83
CA GLY A 733 -16.59 34.58 -3.45
C GLY A 733 -16.52 36.12 -3.40
N ARG A 734 -15.73 36.64 -2.47
CA ARG A 734 -15.44 38.08 -2.35
C ARG A 734 -14.30 38.45 -3.30
N ARG A 735 -14.53 39.41 -4.19
CA ARG A 735 -13.46 39.91 -5.07
C ARG A 735 -12.39 40.65 -4.26
N LEU A 736 -11.14 40.27 -4.46
CA LEU A 736 -9.95 40.98 -3.98
C LEU A 736 -9.22 41.65 -5.16
N GLU A 737 -8.17 42.42 -4.89
CA GLU A 737 -7.36 43.03 -5.92
C GLU A 737 -6.64 41.96 -6.78
N ASP A 738 -6.13 40.90 -6.14
CA ASP A 738 -5.31 39.86 -6.75
C ASP A 738 -6.04 38.50 -6.88
N GLY A 739 -7.36 38.42 -6.62
CA GLY A 739 -8.07 37.15 -6.70
C GLY A 739 -9.47 37.16 -6.11
N TRP A 740 -9.89 35.98 -5.64
CA TRP A 740 -11.20 35.72 -5.06
C TRP A 740 -11.04 35.00 -3.71
N GLU A 741 -11.56 35.59 -2.66
CA GLU A 741 -11.63 34.98 -1.34
C GLU A 741 -12.90 34.17 -1.21
N ILE A 742 -12.77 32.92 -0.75
CA ILE A 742 -13.88 31.99 -0.52
C ILE A 742 -13.80 31.41 0.90
N PRO A 743 -14.93 31.32 1.65
CA PRO A 743 -14.94 30.80 3.00
C PRO A 743 -14.97 29.28 3.02
N LEU A 744 -14.39 28.66 4.06
CA LEU A 744 -14.42 27.23 4.33
C LEU A 744 -15.08 26.91 5.67
N GLY A 745 -15.62 25.70 5.78
CA GLY A 745 -16.03 25.06 7.05
C GLY A 745 -17.46 25.35 7.50
N ASN A 746 -18.24 26.14 6.77
CA ASN A 746 -19.65 26.34 7.07
C ASN A 746 -20.50 26.32 5.77
N PRO A 747 -21.33 25.29 5.56
CA PRO A 747 -21.48 24.09 6.41
C PRO A 747 -20.22 23.22 6.47
N ALA A 748 -20.14 22.38 7.51
CA ALA A 748 -19.05 21.44 7.69
C ALA A 748 -19.05 20.41 6.56
N THR A 749 -17.96 20.33 5.82
CA THR A 749 -17.76 19.35 4.73
C THR A 749 -16.28 19.17 4.43
N THR A 750 -15.96 18.12 3.68
CA THR A 750 -14.60 17.78 3.22
C THR A 750 -14.34 18.23 1.78
N HIS A 751 -15.38 18.62 1.00
CA HIS A 751 -15.18 18.98 -0.40
C HIS A 751 -16.24 19.93 -0.97
N TYR A 752 -15.88 20.58 -2.05
CA TYR A 752 -16.67 21.66 -2.66
C TYR A 752 -16.55 21.63 -4.19
N LEU A 753 -17.63 21.98 -4.86
CA LEU A 753 -17.58 22.39 -6.26
C LEU A 753 -17.34 23.91 -6.34
N ILE A 754 -16.34 24.32 -7.12
CA ILE A 754 -16.11 25.73 -7.47
C ILE A 754 -16.55 25.93 -8.92
N GLN A 755 -17.41 26.94 -9.13
CA GLN A 755 -17.83 27.38 -10.46
C GLN A 755 -17.25 28.77 -10.71
N VAL A 756 -16.47 28.91 -11.79
CA VAL A 756 -15.91 30.16 -12.24
C VAL A 756 -16.76 30.70 -13.39
N VAL A 757 -17.42 31.80 -13.15
CA VAL A 757 -18.24 32.50 -14.17
C VAL A 757 -17.34 33.48 -14.88
N ARG A 758 -17.41 33.47 -16.24
CA ARG A 758 -16.60 34.32 -17.11
C ARG A 758 -17.47 35.11 -18.04
#